data_72be8efb5dca24a11b8eefa78ebdcbfd
#
_entry.id   72be8efb5dca24a11b8eefa78ebdcbfd
#
_cell.length_a   1.000
_cell.length_b   1.000
_cell.length_c   1.000
_cell.angle_alpha   90.00
_cell.angle_beta   90.00
_cell.angle_gamma   90.00
#
_symmetry.space_group_name_H-M   'P 1'
#
loop_
_entity.id
_entity.type
_entity.pdbx_description
1 polymer ?
#
loop_
_entity_poly.entity_id
_entity_poly.type
_entity_poly.pdbx_seq_one_letter_code
_entity_poly.pdbx_strand_id
1 'polypeptide(L)'
;MTPARRWGQCRVDHRWRDQETHQEAPVYPEYLAEIKKLLKVKEYNIVGKNMRRVDGLDKVTGRERYTADLPMDNTLVVRPVASPHPHARIVAIDDTATLAITGVVRVITAADIPAFNECGYYINDQPLIACDKVRHVGEIVALVVARDEAAAWNGAEVLAVTYEELVAVFDPQEALEGNFGIHKRNSPETVRVRKGDADSAFSRCDVIVERRYKAGSQDHAYLEPEAAMAIPAERGGMTVISTNQGPFRVRNAVARVLGKQHADVRIMTPMIGGGFGGKDTYGPIVSSLAAVAAQVTGQPAVLMLTRRESFLSRYKRCPFDIRFKSGASKDGKLLAIEVEYTADCGGYTAHAVPLMKRAAYHATGIYEVPHCKVTGVAVYTNNLPCAAFNGFGNPQMGLATESQMDQLAEALDMDPVALRLNNALVPGSYTGTNQLLDHSVGIKPLIEQVAQRASWSTKKARRPVLGSNSKRRGIGIGCSWHGNGTTGYKQDWAGASLILNPDGSATYCTGIVEIGQGTITSHAMMVAEILGIPFDSVKVVNNDTSRIPDSGETHAQRGTIIGGTAAVDAALKLRRRLNTVAGEVLECTEENISIENGLVFDVTKPNYRMPFKDLAMQMYQCGATPSEYGFILARRGHADDNTGLGDVYETYSFGCIIAEVEVDMEMGQVDVLKLFPGVAAGKILQPEVVRGQINGCCVLGLGYALTEAVVREKGKMLNGSLTDYLIPTIQDMPKIADYVAVEDEYKYSGFGAKGVGELCLIATPLAIVNAVYDATGVRFHELPLRREDVFFSFQE
;
A
#
# COMPACT_ATOMS: atom_id res chain seq x y z
N MET A 1 -47.90 -13.87 -15.73
CA MET A 1 -47.81 -12.42 -15.41
C MET A 1 -47.96 -12.29 -13.91
N THR A 2 -46.89 -12.17 -13.20
CA THR A 2 -46.78 -11.85 -11.78
C THR A 2 -45.85 -10.64 -11.63
N PRO A 3 -46.18 -9.62 -10.86
CA PRO A 3 -45.47 -8.34 -10.89
C PRO A 3 -44.13 -8.45 -10.13
N ALA A 4 -43.08 -7.93 -10.77
CA ALA A 4 -41.76 -7.76 -10.19
C ALA A 4 -41.85 -6.88 -8.92
N ARG A 5 -41.48 -7.44 -7.80
CA ARG A 5 -41.25 -6.65 -6.56
C ARG A 5 -39.99 -5.79 -6.78
N ARG A 6 -40.19 -4.50 -6.88
CA ARG A 6 -39.12 -3.50 -6.73
C ARG A 6 -38.54 -3.64 -5.33
N TRP A 7 -37.31 -4.12 -5.23
CA TRP A 7 -36.52 -3.97 -4.00
C TRP A 7 -36.15 -2.50 -3.90
N GLY A 8 -36.71 -1.85 -2.88
CA GLY A 8 -36.36 -0.48 -2.55
C GLY A 8 -34.88 -0.36 -2.30
N GLN A 9 -34.29 0.76 -2.75
CA GLN A 9 -32.96 1.19 -2.39
C GLN A 9 -32.79 1.05 -0.87
N CYS A 10 -31.97 0.11 -0.45
CA CYS A 10 -31.45 0.08 0.92
C CYS A 10 -30.55 1.32 1.05
N ARG A 11 -31.16 2.44 1.46
CA ARG A 11 -30.38 3.55 2.00
C ARG A 11 -29.66 2.94 3.20
N VAL A 12 -28.33 2.84 3.13
CA VAL A 12 -27.51 2.67 4.32
C VAL A 12 -27.88 3.86 5.21
N ASP A 13 -28.57 3.56 6.29
CA ASP A 13 -29.02 4.57 7.22
C ASP A 13 -27.78 5.16 7.91
N HIS A 14 -27.39 6.34 7.51
CA HIS A 14 -26.24 7.08 8.07
C HIS A 14 -26.51 7.53 9.53
N ARG A 15 -27.58 7.10 10.16
CA ARG A 15 -27.94 7.44 11.54
C ARG A 15 -27.02 6.88 12.62
N TRP A 16 -25.99 6.10 12.27
CA TRP A 16 -24.90 5.75 13.19
C TRP A 16 -23.87 6.89 13.38
N ARG A 17 -24.01 8.01 12.67
CA ARG A 17 -23.07 9.14 12.72
C ARG A 17 -23.38 10.19 13.79
N ASP A 18 -24.56 10.17 14.42
CA ASP A 18 -25.04 11.25 15.29
C ASP A 18 -25.04 10.91 16.79
N GLN A 19 -24.23 9.95 17.22
CA GLN A 19 -23.95 9.82 18.66
C GLN A 19 -22.52 10.29 18.89
N GLU A 20 -22.37 11.52 19.36
CA GLU A 20 -21.21 12.04 20.05
C GLU A 20 -20.88 11.18 21.26
N THR A 21 -20.25 10.07 21.05
CA THR A 21 -19.46 9.41 22.06
C THR A 21 -18.16 9.03 21.39
N HIS A 22 -17.11 9.83 21.65
CA HIS A 22 -15.71 9.42 21.51
C HIS A 22 -15.44 8.22 22.46
N GLN A 23 -16.11 7.11 22.26
CA GLN A 23 -15.72 5.88 22.87
C GLN A 23 -14.56 5.33 22.03
N GLU A 24 -13.36 5.48 22.55
CA GLU A 24 -12.22 4.68 22.11
C GLU A 24 -12.67 3.22 22.01
N ALA A 25 -12.39 2.55 20.90
CA ALA A 25 -12.72 1.14 20.77
C ALA A 25 -12.16 0.40 21.99
N PRO A 26 -12.93 -0.47 22.62
CA PRO A 26 -12.53 -1.09 23.88
C PRO A 26 -11.26 -1.91 23.62
N VAL A 27 -10.13 -1.39 24.06
CA VAL A 27 -8.93 -2.20 24.19
C VAL A 27 -9.15 -3.00 25.46
N TYR A 28 -9.25 -4.31 25.32
CA TYR A 28 -9.43 -5.18 26.49
C TYR A 28 -8.30 -4.91 27.49
N PRO A 29 -8.62 -4.50 28.73
CA PRO A 29 -7.60 -4.11 29.71
C PRO A 29 -6.54 -5.17 29.94
N GLU A 30 -6.95 -6.44 29.88
CA GLU A 30 -6.08 -7.62 30.04
C GLU A 30 -5.04 -7.72 28.91
N TYR A 31 -5.44 -7.49 27.63
CA TYR A 31 -4.54 -7.48 26.51
C TYR A 31 -3.46 -6.40 26.65
N LEU A 32 -3.84 -5.18 27.05
CA LEU A 32 -2.88 -4.09 27.28
C LEU A 32 -1.90 -4.41 28.42
N ALA A 33 -2.34 -5.09 29.44
CA ALA A 33 -1.47 -5.50 30.54
C ALA A 33 -0.39 -6.48 30.06
N GLU A 34 -0.77 -7.45 29.21
CA GLU A 34 0.17 -8.42 28.62
C GLU A 34 1.13 -7.77 27.62
N ILE A 35 0.65 -6.89 26.75
CA ILE A 35 1.52 -6.12 25.85
C ILE A 35 2.53 -5.29 26.64
N LYS A 36 2.12 -4.62 27.72
CA LYS A 36 3.03 -3.88 28.58
C LYS A 36 4.11 -4.77 29.24
N LYS A 37 3.80 -6.03 29.53
CA LYS A 37 4.78 -7.00 30.02
C LYS A 37 5.78 -7.35 28.90
N LEU A 38 5.27 -7.66 27.68
CA LEU A 38 6.11 -7.92 26.52
C LEU A 38 7.08 -6.77 26.26
N LEU A 39 6.62 -5.53 26.21
CA LEU A 39 7.47 -4.35 25.96
C LEU A 39 8.58 -4.11 27.01
N LYS A 40 8.50 -4.74 28.18
CA LYS A 40 9.56 -4.67 29.22
C LYS A 40 10.66 -5.71 29.05
N VAL A 41 10.47 -6.67 28.15
CA VAL A 41 11.49 -7.70 27.89
C VAL A 41 12.66 -7.07 27.16
N LYS A 42 13.86 -7.16 27.72
CA LYS A 42 15.07 -6.56 27.14
C LYS A 42 15.59 -7.32 25.91
N GLU A 43 15.45 -8.63 25.92
CA GLU A 43 15.90 -9.50 24.84
C GLU A 43 14.91 -10.64 24.65
N TYR A 44 14.47 -10.84 23.39
CA TYR A 44 13.61 -11.95 23.02
C TYR A 44 14.41 -13.13 22.47
N ASN A 45 13.82 -14.31 22.49
CA ASN A 45 14.47 -15.52 21.96
C ASN A 45 14.41 -15.57 20.43
N ILE A 46 13.36 -15.05 19.80
CA ILE A 46 13.06 -15.14 18.38
C ILE A 46 12.89 -13.76 17.76
N VAL A 47 12.05 -12.92 18.34
CA VAL A 47 11.78 -11.56 17.87
C VAL A 47 13.05 -10.70 17.93
N GLY A 48 13.31 -9.94 16.87
CA GLY A 48 14.52 -9.13 16.72
C GLY A 48 15.72 -9.88 16.13
N LYS A 49 15.58 -11.19 15.87
CA LYS A 49 16.65 -12.03 15.28
C LYS A 49 16.39 -12.32 13.81
N ASN A 50 17.43 -12.67 13.07
CA ASN A 50 17.32 -13.06 11.67
C ASN A 50 16.88 -14.53 11.58
N MET A 51 15.59 -14.74 11.41
CA MET A 51 15.02 -16.05 11.15
C MET A 51 14.92 -16.29 9.65
N ARG A 52 15.00 -17.55 9.24
CA ARG A 52 14.75 -17.92 7.86
C ARG A 52 13.31 -17.60 7.47
N ARG A 53 13.11 -16.98 6.31
CA ARG A 53 11.75 -16.75 5.79
C ARG A 53 10.99 -18.07 5.63
N VAL A 54 9.72 -18.11 6.04
CA VAL A 54 8.87 -19.31 5.93
C VAL A 54 8.64 -19.71 4.46
N ASP A 55 8.63 -18.74 3.55
CA ASP A 55 8.46 -18.93 2.10
C ASP A 55 9.79 -19.01 1.32
N GLY A 56 10.92 -18.78 1.96
CA GLY A 56 12.20 -18.55 1.28
C GLY A 56 12.74 -19.79 0.54
N LEU A 57 12.65 -20.99 1.16
CA LEU A 57 13.20 -22.20 0.55
C LEU A 57 12.44 -22.58 -0.73
N ASP A 58 11.11 -22.54 -0.68
CA ASP A 58 10.28 -22.97 -1.80
C ASP A 58 10.42 -22.01 -3.00
N LYS A 59 10.62 -20.71 -2.73
CA LYS A 59 10.94 -19.72 -3.75
C LYS A 59 12.28 -19.99 -4.44
N VAL A 60 13.36 -20.14 -3.69
CA VAL A 60 14.71 -20.27 -4.27
C VAL A 60 14.95 -21.65 -4.91
N THR A 61 14.13 -22.65 -4.58
CA THR A 61 14.19 -23.99 -5.20
C THR A 61 13.17 -24.18 -6.33
N GLY A 62 12.34 -23.15 -6.64
CA GLY A 62 11.30 -23.23 -7.67
C GLY A 62 10.14 -24.16 -7.32
N ARG A 63 9.95 -24.51 -6.05
CA ARG A 63 8.80 -25.33 -5.59
C ARG A 63 7.56 -24.49 -5.34
N GLU A 64 7.75 -23.20 -5.08
CA GLU A 64 6.64 -22.27 -4.92
C GLU A 64 5.86 -22.12 -6.22
N ARG A 65 4.54 -22.03 -6.13
CA ARG A 65 3.65 -21.90 -7.28
C ARG A 65 2.93 -20.56 -7.29
N TYR A 66 2.96 -19.93 -8.45
CA TYR A 66 2.22 -18.70 -8.76
C TYR A 66 0.94 -19.05 -9.54
N THR A 67 0.05 -18.10 -9.72
CA THR A 67 -1.23 -18.36 -10.42
C THR A 67 -1.02 -18.93 -11.82
N ALA A 68 -0.01 -18.44 -12.55
CA ALA A 68 0.30 -18.91 -13.90
C ALA A 68 0.94 -20.31 -13.95
N ASP A 69 1.42 -20.85 -12.83
CA ASP A 69 2.04 -22.17 -12.74
C ASP A 69 1.05 -23.30 -12.45
N LEU A 70 -0.21 -22.96 -12.27
CA LEU A 70 -1.25 -23.94 -11.94
C LEU A 70 -1.66 -24.76 -13.16
N PRO A 71 -2.01 -26.07 -12.99
CA PRO A 71 -2.54 -26.88 -14.10
C PRO A 71 -3.79 -26.26 -14.70
N MET A 72 -3.83 -26.21 -16.02
CA MET A 72 -4.92 -25.58 -16.80
C MET A 72 -5.66 -26.61 -17.68
N ASP A 73 -5.61 -27.90 -17.35
CA ASP A 73 -6.29 -28.95 -18.10
C ASP A 73 -7.80 -28.69 -18.14
N ASN A 74 -8.36 -28.74 -19.35
CA ASN A 74 -9.77 -28.45 -19.62
C ASN A 74 -10.26 -27.06 -19.17
N THR A 75 -9.36 -26.06 -19.13
CA THR A 75 -9.68 -24.68 -18.74
C THR A 75 -9.80 -23.83 -20.00
N LEU A 76 -10.87 -23.04 -20.08
CA LEU A 76 -11.07 -22.06 -21.16
C LEU A 76 -10.16 -20.84 -20.94
N VAL A 77 -9.60 -20.33 -22.02
CA VAL A 77 -8.79 -19.11 -22.03
C VAL A 77 -9.67 -17.90 -22.26
N VAL A 78 -9.50 -16.87 -21.44
CA VAL A 78 -10.25 -15.62 -21.54
C VAL A 78 -9.33 -14.51 -22.01
N ARG A 79 -9.74 -13.79 -23.06
CA ARG A 79 -9.03 -12.59 -23.54
C ARG A 79 -9.94 -11.37 -23.46
N PRO A 80 -9.52 -10.30 -22.77
CA PRO A 80 -10.25 -9.04 -22.78
C PRO A 80 -10.07 -8.32 -24.13
N VAL A 81 -11.16 -7.76 -24.65
CA VAL A 81 -11.15 -6.82 -25.76
C VAL A 81 -11.29 -5.42 -25.18
N ALA A 82 -10.29 -4.59 -25.43
CA ALA A 82 -10.19 -3.26 -24.88
C ALA A 82 -10.44 -2.18 -25.93
N SER A 83 -11.04 -1.06 -25.52
CA SER A 83 -11.28 0.09 -26.39
C SER A 83 -9.97 0.77 -26.79
N PRO A 84 -9.79 1.09 -28.08
CA PRO A 84 -8.72 1.95 -28.56
C PRO A 84 -9.02 3.45 -28.35
N HIS A 85 -10.28 3.81 -28.05
CA HIS A 85 -10.73 5.19 -27.91
C HIS A 85 -10.71 5.66 -26.45
N PRO A 86 -10.29 6.90 -26.18
CA PRO A 86 -10.30 7.47 -24.85
C PRO A 86 -11.71 7.87 -24.37
N HIS A 87 -12.62 8.21 -25.30
CA HIS A 87 -13.99 8.56 -25.01
C HIS A 87 -14.86 8.28 -26.25
N ALA A 88 -15.74 7.33 -26.15
CA ALA A 88 -16.63 6.95 -27.27
C ALA A 88 -17.88 6.23 -26.76
N ARG A 89 -19.01 6.35 -27.47
CA ARG A 89 -20.17 5.49 -27.26
C ARG A 89 -19.93 4.15 -27.95
N ILE A 90 -20.37 3.07 -27.32
CA ILE A 90 -20.41 1.75 -27.90
C ILE A 90 -21.74 1.66 -28.68
N VAL A 91 -21.68 1.64 -30.00
CA VAL A 91 -22.87 1.58 -30.86
C VAL A 91 -23.32 0.14 -31.11
N ALA A 92 -22.37 -0.75 -31.41
CA ALA A 92 -22.62 -2.16 -31.63
C ALA A 92 -21.38 -3.01 -31.41
N ILE A 93 -21.60 -4.26 -31.05
CA ILE A 93 -20.57 -5.31 -30.97
C ILE A 93 -21.06 -6.43 -31.85
N ASP A 94 -20.32 -6.76 -32.93
CA ASP A 94 -20.62 -7.86 -33.83
C ASP A 94 -19.60 -8.99 -33.61
N ASP A 95 -20.07 -10.09 -33.06
CA ASP A 95 -19.28 -11.27 -32.72
C ASP A 95 -19.29 -12.37 -33.78
N THR A 96 -19.96 -12.14 -34.95
CA THR A 96 -20.16 -13.13 -36.01
C THR A 96 -18.82 -13.71 -36.49
N ALA A 97 -17.85 -12.87 -36.82
CA ALA A 97 -16.53 -13.30 -37.28
C ALA A 97 -15.75 -14.03 -36.20
N THR A 98 -15.86 -13.54 -34.96
CA THR A 98 -15.19 -14.12 -33.77
C THR A 98 -15.71 -15.55 -33.52
N LEU A 99 -17.02 -15.75 -33.54
CA LEU A 99 -17.65 -17.06 -33.30
C LEU A 99 -17.39 -18.05 -34.42
N ALA A 100 -17.02 -17.60 -35.63
CA ALA A 100 -16.61 -18.45 -36.72
C ALA A 100 -15.21 -19.05 -36.55
N ILE A 101 -14.39 -18.56 -35.65
CA ILE A 101 -13.04 -19.09 -35.37
C ILE A 101 -13.15 -20.40 -34.62
N THR A 102 -12.55 -21.46 -35.17
CA THR A 102 -12.47 -22.76 -34.50
C THR A 102 -11.78 -22.61 -33.12
N GLY A 103 -12.44 -23.11 -32.10
CA GLY A 103 -11.93 -23.02 -30.70
C GLY A 103 -12.52 -21.89 -29.87
N VAL A 104 -13.10 -20.86 -30.51
CA VAL A 104 -13.88 -19.85 -29.78
C VAL A 104 -15.18 -20.45 -29.26
N VAL A 105 -15.49 -20.23 -27.98
CA VAL A 105 -16.67 -20.79 -27.30
C VAL A 105 -17.75 -19.72 -27.11
N ARG A 106 -17.36 -18.51 -26.72
CA ARG A 106 -18.29 -17.44 -26.39
C ARG A 106 -17.63 -16.08 -26.51
N VAL A 107 -18.39 -15.06 -26.88
CA VAL A 107 -18.11 -13.66 -26.63
C VAL A 107 -19.02 -13.22 -25.48
N ILE A 108 -18.46 -12.57 -24.49
CA ILE A 108 -19.14 -12.06 -23.28
C ILE A 108 -19.09 -10.54 -23.30
N THR A 109 -20.23 -9.90 -23.10
CA THR A 109 -20.40 -8.46 -23.04
C THR A 109 -21.01 -8.04 -21.71
N ALA A 110 -21.24 -6.76 -21.50
CA ALA A 110 -21.92 -6.25 -20.31
C ALA A 110 -23.31 -6.87 -20.07
N ALA A 111 -24.00 -7.30 -21.13
CA ALA A 111 -25.31 -7.92 -21.07
C ALA A 111 -25.29 -9.33 -20.46
N ASP A 112 -24.14 -9.99 -20.47
CA ASP A 112 -23.96 -11.34 -19.92
C ASP A 112 -23.59 -11.35 -18.44
N ILE A 113 -23.38 -10.16 -17.81
CA ILE A 113 -23.05 -10.06 -16.38
C ILE A 113 -24.26 -10.51 -15.55
N PRO A 114 -24.10 -11.52 -14.66
CA PRO A 114 -25.24 -12.13 -13.99
C PRO A 114 -26.01 -11.22 -13.04
N ALA A 115 -25.34 -10.23 -12.40
CA ALA A 115 -26.00 -9.33 -11.44
C ALA A 115 -25.53 -7.88 -11.58
N PHE A 116 -24.47 -7.47 -10.88
CA PHE A 116 -24.03 -6.07 -10.85
C PHE A 116 -22.78 -5.88 -11.71
N ASN A 117 -22.90 -5.10 -12.78
CA ASN A 117 -21.76 -4.73 -13.62
C ASN A 117 -21.00 -3.55 -12.99
N GLU A 118 -20.39 -3.78 -11.82
CA GLU A 118 -19.69 -2.77 -11.03
C GLU A 118 -18.45 -3.35 -10.38
N CYS A 119 -17.33 -2.63 -10.48
CA CYS A 119 -16.06 -3.01 -9.87
C CYS A 119 -15.34 -1.84 -9.17
N GLY A 120 -16.04 -0.74 -8.91
CA GLY A 120 -15.49 0.42 -8.20
C GLY A 120 -15.01 0.09 -6.78
N TYR A 121 -14.01 0.83 -6.29
CA TYR A 121 -13.44 0.61 -4.96
C TYR A 121 -14.16 1.41 -3.87
N TYR A 122 -14.08 2.72 -3.98
CA TYR A 122 -14.66 3.66 -3.01
C TYR A 122 -16.04 4.16 -3.45
N ILE A 123 -16.17 4.46 -4.73
CA ILE A 123 -17.41 4.79 -5.41
C ILE A 123 -17.62 3.74 -6.50
N ASN A 124 -18.84 3.21 -6.62
CA ASN A 124 -19.20 2.25 -7.67
C ASN A 124 -19.55 3.01 -8.96
N ASP A 125 -18.59 3.74 -9.53
CA ASP A 125 -18.73 4.50 -10.77
C ASP A 125 -18.14 3.77 -11.98
N GLN A 126 -17.47 2.63 -11.78
CA GLN A 126 -16.78 1.85 -12.80
C GLN A 126 -17.54 0.56 -13.12
N PRO A 127 -17.94 0.31 -14.38
CA PRO A 127 -18.43 -1.00 -14.82
C PRO A 127 -17.27 -2.01 -14.92
N LEU A 128 -17.58 -3.30 -14.75
CA LEU A 128 -16.62 -4.37 -14.99
C LEU A 128 -16.36 -4.55 -16.50
N ILE A 129 -17.40 -4.45 -17.30
CA ILE A 129 -17.37 -4.41 -18.77
C ILE A 129 -18.18 -3.18 -19.20
N ALA A 130 -17.60 -2.30 -20.01
CA ALA A 130 -18.27 -1.11 -20.49
C ALA A 130 -19.55 -1.46 -21.29
N CYS A 131 -20.66 -0.74 -21.04
CA CYS A 131 -21.95 -1.05 -21.63
C CYS A 131 -22.49 0.04 -22.58
N ASP A 132 -22.29 1.31 -22.23
CA ASP A 132 -22.84 2.46 -22.95
C ASP A 132 -21.74 3.27 -23.67
N LYS A 133 -20.66 3.52 -22.95
CA LYS A 133 -19.52 4.27 -23.46
C LYS A 133 -18.24 3.88 -22.73
N VAL A 134 -17.13 4.14 -23.39
CA VAL A 134 -15.78 4.03 -22.82
C VAL A 134 -15.29 5.40 -22.40
N ARG A 135 -14.48 5.44 -21.33
CA ARG A 135 -14.00 6.66 -20.68
C ARG A 135 -12.49 6.79 -20.64
N HIS A 136 -11.78 5.72 -21.04
CA HIS A 136 -10.32 5.73 -21.21
C HIS A 136 -9.88 4.68 -22.22
N VAL A 137 -8.70 4.88 -22.81
CA VAL A 137 -8.05 3.84 -23.63
C VAL A 137 -7.76 2.61 -22.77
N GLY A 138 -8.06 1.42 -23.29
CA GLY A 138 -7.83 0.17 -22.57
C GLY A 138 -9.01 -0.28 -21.70
N GLU A 139 -10.15 0.42 -21.71
CA GLU A 139 -11.37 -0.02 -21.02
C GLU A 139 -11.96 -1.26 -21.68
N ILE A 140 -12.31 -2.26 -20.89
CA ILE A 140 -12.77 -3.56 -21.39
C ILE A 140 -14.22 -3.45 -21.87
N VAL A 141 -14.46 -3.85 -23.13
CA VAL A 141 -15.78 -3.81 -23.78
C VAL A 141 -16.38 -5.20 -24.01
N ALA A 142 -15.55 -6.24 -24.09
CA ALA A 142 -15.98 -7.62 -24.22
C ALA A 142 -14.88 -8.58 -23.74
N LEU A 143 -15.24 -9.87 -23.58
CA LEU A 143 -14.31 -10.97 -23.36
C LEU A 143 -14.52 -12.00 -24.46
N VAL A 144 -13.44 -12.50 -25.03
CA VAL A 144 -13.44 -13.69 -25.88
C VAL A 144 -13.02 -14.89 -25.08
N VAL A 145 -13.82 -15.93 -25.05
CA VAL A 145 -13.59 -17.17 -24.33
C VAL A 145 -13.37 -18.29 -25.34
N ALA A 146 -12.24 -18.97 -25.24
CA ALA A 146 -11.85 -20.00 -26.22
C ALA A 146 -11.20 -21.21 -25.54
N ARG A 147 -11.02 -22.31 -26.30
CA ARG A 147 -10.42 -23.57 -25.84
C ARG A 147 -8.89 -23.50 -25.69
N ASP A 148 -8.29 -22.58 -26.42
CA ASP A 148 -6.84 -22.38 -26.41
C ASP A 148 -6.50 -20.90 -26.62
N GLU A 149 -5.23 -20.59 -26.36
CA GLU A 149 -4.74 -19.20 -26.39
C GLU A 149 -4.77 -18.60 -27.79
N ALA A 150 -4.46 -19.39 -28.86
CA ALA A 150 -4.42 -18.90 -30.22
C ALA A 150 -5.83 -18.52 -30.70
N ALA A 151 -6.84 -19.36 -30.41
CA ALA A 151 -8.23 -19.06 -30.74
C ALA A 151 -8.74 -17.83 -29.95
N ALA A 152 -8.36 -17.67 -28.69
CA ALA A 152 -8.73 -16.51 -27.88
C ALA A 152 -8.11 -15.21 -28.43
N TRP A 153 -6.82 -15.23 -28.82
CA TRP A 153 -6.15 -14.09 -29.45
C TRP A 153 -6.76 -13.70 -30.77
N ASN A 154 -6.87 -14.66 -31.69
CA ASN A 154 -7.45 -14.41 -33.02
C ASN A 154 -8.90 -13.92 -32.91
N GLY A 155 -9.67 -14.48 -31.95
CA GLY A 155 -11.03 -14.03 -31.69
C GLY A 155 -11.11 -12.61 -31.17
N ALA A 156 -10.22 -12.24 -30.31
CA ALA A 156 -10.16 -10.87 -29.76
C ALA A 156 -9.74 -9.85 -30.84
N GLU A 157 -8.86 -10.21 -31.75
CA GLU A 157 -8.38 -9.35 -32.84
C GLU A 157 -9.44 -9.04 -33.89
N VAL A 158 -10.32 -10.01 -34.17
CA VAL A 158 -11.35 -9.83 -35.22
C VAL A 158 -12.69 -9.36 -34.69
N LEU A 159 -12.88 -9.25 -33.37
CA LEU A 159 -14.13 -8.77 -32.78
C LEU A 159 -14.41 -7.34 -33.24
N ALA A 160 -15.53 -7.16 -33.99
CA ALA A 160 -15.89 -5.86 -34.50
C ALA A 160 -16.68 -5.05 -33.47
N VAL A 161 -16.14 -3.95 -33.04
CA VAL A 161 -16.82 -2.99 -32.15
C VAL A 161 -16.96 -1.66 -32.88
N THR A 162 -18.20 -1.20 -33.04
CA THR A 162 -18.50 0.09 -33.64
C THR A 162 -18.61 1.16 -32.58
N TYR A 163 -17.86 2.23 -32.74
CA TYR A 163 -17.81 3.35 -31.81
C TYR A 163 -18.32 4.65 -32.47
N GLU A 164 -18.92 5.51 -31.65
CA GLU A 164 -19.15 6.93 -31.93
C GLU A 164 -18.22 7.73 -31.03
N GLU A 165 -17.19 8.33 -31.61
CA GLU A 165 -16.22 9.11 -30.84
C GLU A 165 -16.85 10.34 -30.16
N LEU A 166 -16.45 10.60 -28.92
CA LEU A 166 -16.84 11.75 -28.12
C LEU A 166 -15.61 12.63 -27.87
N VAL A 167 -15.86 13.91 -27.53
CA VAL A 167 -14.77 14.80 -27.14
C VAL A 167 -14.12 14.27 -25.88
N ALA A 168 -12.79 14.13 -25.91
CA ALA A 168 -11.99 13.65 -24.79
C ALA A 168 -11.17 14.80 -24.19
N VAL A 169 -10.98 14.78 -22.87
CA VAL A 169 -10.16 15.74 -22.12
C VAL A 169 -9.12 15.00 -21.30
N PHE A 170 -7.89 15.47 -21.33
CA PHE A 170 -6.73 14.85 -20.66
C PHE A 170 -6.08 15.74 -19.62
N ASP A 171 -6.26 17.05 -19.71
CA ASP A 171 -5.78 18.00 -18.73
C ASP A 171 -6.82 18.18 -17.60
N PRO A 172 -6.43 17.99 -16.31
CA PRO A 172 -7.37 18.12 -15.20
C PRO A 172 -7.96 19.53 -15.03
N GLN A 173 -7.20 20.59 -15.36
CA GLN A 173 -7.70 21.96 -15.25
C GLN A 173 -8.77 22.23 -16.32
N GLU A 174 -8.51 21.83 -17.56
CA GLU A 174 -9.49 21.91 -18.63
C GLU A 174 -10.76 21.10 -18.31
N ALA A 175 -10.59 19.90 -17.71
CA ALA A 175 -11.70 19.05 -17.31
C ALA A 175 -12.57 19.68 -16.20
N LEU A 176 -11.98 20.44 -15.27
CA LEU A 176 -12.74 21.15 -14.24
C LEU A 176 -13.57 22.31 -14.79
N GLU A 177 -13.05 23.03 -15.77
CA GLU A 177 -13.67 24.21 -16.37
C GLU A 177 -14.73 23.86 -17.43
N GLY A 178 -14.55 22.73 -18.11
CA GLY A 178 -15.40 22.29 -19.20
C GLY A 178 -16.51 21.31 -18.78
N ASN A 179 -17.33 20.93 -19.76
CA ASN A 179 -18.32 19.86 -19.62
C ASN A 179 -18.14 18.81 -20.72
N PHE A 180 -17.35 17.81 -20.45
CA PHE A 180 -17.00 16.74 -21.39
C PHE A 180 -17.90 15.51 -21.23
N GLY A 181 -18.81 15.50 -20.24
CA GLY A 181 -19.75 14.41 -20.03
C GLY A 181 -19.12 13.07 -19.68
N ILE A 182 -17.93 13.04 -19.09
CA ILE A 182 -17.30 11.82 -18.60
C ILE A 182 -18.21 11.18 -17.56
N HIS A 183 -18.57 11.96 -16.53
CA HIS A 183 -19.56 11.65 -15.52
C HIS A 183 -20.53 12.84 -15.36
N LYS A 184 -21.53 12.71 -14.46
CA LYS A 184 -22.48 13.81 -14.18
C LYS A 184 -21.81 15.02 -13.50
N ARG A 185 -20.67 14.81 -12.87
CA ARG A 185 -19.85 15.84 -12.21
C ARG A 185 -18.41 15.72 -12.72
N ASN A 186 -17.68 16.80 -12.78
CA ASN A 186 -16.28 16.82 -13.19
C ASN A 186 -15.33 16.32 -12.09
N SER A 187 -15.80 16.31 -10.85
CA SER A 187 -15.03 15.86 -9.69
C SER A 187 -15.83 14.87 -8.84
N PRO A 188 -15.26 13.72 -8.45
CA PRO A 188 -15.89 12.81 -7.50
C PRO A 188 -15.84 13.33 -6.07
N GLU A 189 -14.80 14.09 -5.67
CA GLU A 189 -14.56 14.47 -4.29
C GLU A 189 -13.64 15.68 -4.15
N THR A 190 -13.87 16.46 -3.09
CA THR A 190 -12.98 17.53 -2.61
C THR A 190 -12.59 17.25 -1.17
N VAL A 191 -11.31 17.13 -0.92
CA VAL A 191 -10.73 16.85 0.41
C VAL A 191 -10.25 18.17 1.04
N ARG A 192 -10.47 18.32 2.35
CA ARG A 192 -10.08 19.53 3.10
C ARG A 192 -9.35 19.15 4.39
N VAL A 193 -8.35 19.96 4.78
CA VAL A 193 -7.83 20.02 6.15
C VAL A 193 -7.83 21.49 6.58
N ARG A 194 -8.37 21.78 7.76
CA ARG A 194 -8.53 23.13 8.30
C ARG A 194 -8.14 23.15 9.77
N LYS A 195 -6.86 23.47 10.07
CA LYS A 195 -6.32 23.58 11.43
C LYS A 195 -5.92 25.03 11.70
N GLY A 196 -6.43 25.61 12.76
CA GLY A 196 -6.15 27.01 13.11
C GLY A 196 -6.60 28.02 12.04
N ASP A 197 -5.89 29.13 11.92
CA ASP A 197 -6.13 30.19 10.93
C ASP A 197 -4.84 30.47 10.14
N ALA A 198 -4.69 29.80 8.98
CA ALA A 198 -3.51 29.93 8.15
C ALA A 198 -3.42 31.31 7.46
N ASP A 199 -4.57 31.86 7.05
CA ASP A 199 -4.62 33.13 6.33
C ASP A 199 -4.08 34.27 7.21
N SER A 200 -4.51 34.34 8.47
CA SER A 200 -4.00 35.31 9.44
C SER A 200 -2.55 35.01 9.88
N ALA A 201 -2.16 33.74 9.95
CA ALA A 201 -0.82 33.35 10.37
C ALA A 201 0.28 33.76 9.39
N PHE A 202 0.00 33.77 8.07
CA PHE A 202 0.97 34.23 7.07
C PHE A 202 1.39 35.69 7.27
N SER A 203 0.55 36.56 7.83
CA SER A 203 0.92 37.95 8.12
C SER A 203 1.98 38.09 9.22
N ARG A 204 2.24 37.02 9.98
CA ARG A 204 3.22 36.97 11.08
C ARG A 204 4.51 36.25 10.68
N CYS A 205 4.58 35.73 9.45
CA CYS A 205 5.77 35.04 8.95
C CYS A 205 6.84 36.05 8.51
N ASP A 206 8.09 35.81 8.91
CA ASP A 206 9.23 36.59 8.43
C ASP A 206 9.69 36.15 7.03
N VAL A 207 9.48 34.86 6.72
CA VAL A 207 9.78 34.27 5.41
C VAL A 207 8.59 33.47 4.93
N ILE A 208 8.24 33.68 3.65
CA ILE A 208 7.19 32.92 2.96
C ILE A 208 7.77 32.37 1.65
N VAL A 209 7.58 31.08 1.42
CA VAL A 209 7.89 30.40 0.16
C VAL A 209 6.61 29.88 -0.47
N GLU A 210 6.40 30.19 -1.75
CA GLU A 210 5.27 29.68 -2.52
C GLU A 210 5.74 29.18 -3.87
N ARG A 211 5.37 27.90 -4.20
CA ARG A 211 5.78 27.24 -5.45
C ARG A 211 4.69 26.28 -5.91
N ARG A 212 4.79 25.91 -7.20
CA ARG A 212 3.99 24.85 -7.81
C ARG A 212 4.85 23.65 -8.10
N TYR A 213 4.33 22.44 -7.84
CA TYR A 213 5.02 21.17 -8.00
C TYR A 213 4.18 20.21 -8.83
N LYS A 214 4.82 19.40 -9.66
CA LYS A 214 4.15 18.34 -10.40
C LYS A 214 4.78 16.99 -10.09
N ALA A 215 3.94 16.05 -9.68
CA ALA A 215 4.33 14.69 -9.41
C ALA A 215 3.71 13.77 -10.44
N GLY A 216 4.52 13.17 -11.30
CA GLY A 216 4.08 12.35 -12.41
C GLY A 216 3.54 10.97 -12.01
N SER A 217 3.02 10.26 -13.01
CA SER A 217 2.60 8.87 -12.87
C SER A 217 3.79 7.91 -12.89
N GLN A 218 3.66 6.81 -12.13
CA GLN A 218 4.60 5.69 -12.11
C GLN A 218 3.83 4.38 -12.23
N ASP A 219 4.39 3.38 -12.92
CA ASP A 219 3.84 2.03 -13.04
C ASP A 219 4.40 1.12 -11.95
N HIS A 220 3.57 0.21 -11.41
CA HIS A 220 3.98 -0.75 -10.36
C HIS A 220 5.03 -1.73 -10.85
N ALA A 221 4.98 -2.10 -12.11
CA ALA A 221 5.92 -2.97 -12.81
C ALA A 221 6.33 -4.24 -12.03
N TYR A 222 5.38 -4.81 -11.23
CA TYR A 222 5.66 -6.06 -10.54
C TYR A 222 5.99 -7.18 -11.51
N LEU A 223 6.84 -8.11 -11.08
CA LEU A 223 7.36 -9.17 -11.96
C LEU A 223 6.27 -10.12 -12.45
N GLU A 224 5.33 -10.49 -11.59
CA GLU A 224 4.16 -11.32 -11.92
C GLU A 224 3.00 -10.46 -12.42
N PRO A 225 2.58 -10.54 -13.71
CA PRO A 225 1.37 -9.89 -14.19
C PRO A 225 0.10 -10.41 -13.49
N GLU A 226 -1.01 -9.75 -13.72
CA GLU A 226 -2.30 -10.13 -13.18
C GLU A 226 -2.80 -11.42 -13.80
N ALA A 227 -3.27 -12.33 -12.96
CA ALA A 227 -3.86 -13.60 -13.38
C ALA A 227 -5.00 -14.01 -12.45
N ALA A 228 -6.03 -14.66 -13.01
CA ALA A 228 -7.10 -15.29 -12.26
C ALA A 228 -7.61 -16.54 -13.00
N MET A 229 -7.84 -17.61 -12.26
CA MET A 229 -8.52 -18.82 -12.69
C MET A 229 -9.81 -18.97 -11.88
N ALA A 230 -10.94 -19.10 -12.54
CA ALA A 230 -12.22 -19.32 -11.89
C ALA A 230 -12.75 -20.71 -12.22
N ILE A 231 -13.23 -21.42 -11.22
CA ILE A 231 -13.69 -22.81 -11.30
C ILE A 231 -15.09 -22.87 -10.70
N PRO A 232 -16.13 -23.24 -11.49
CA PRO A 232 -17.44 -23.53 -10.94
C PRO A 232 -17.34 -24.63 -9.88
N ALA A 233 -17.95 -24.40 -8.72
CA ALA A 233 -17.92 -25.32 -7.58
C ALA A 233 -19.29 -25.96 -7.37
N GLU A 234 -19.33 -27.02 -6.57
CA GLU A 234 -20.56 -27.70 -6.21
C GLU A 234 -21.60 -26.74 -5.62
N ARG A 235 -22.88 -27.11 -5.74
CA ARG A 235 -24.02 -26.34 -5.24
C ARG A 235 -24.12 -24.91 -5.75
N GLY A 236 -23.56 -24.67 -6.97
CA GLY A 236 -23.55 -23.34 -7.57
C GLY A 236 -22.53 -22.38 -7.00
N GLY A 237 -21.55 -22.85 -6.23
CA GLY A 237 -20.44 -22.06 -5.74
C GLY A 237 -19.45 -21.64 -6.83
N MET A 238 -18.47 -20.80 -6.45
CA MET A 238 -17.37 -20.38 -7.31
C MET A 238 -16.06 -20.36 -6.52
N THR A 239 -15.03 -21.03 -7.04
CA THR A 239 -13.66 -20.92 -6.54
C THR A 239 -12.86 -20.06 -7.49
N VAL A 240 -12.17 -19.03 -6.99
CA VAL A 240 -11.27 -18.19 -7.78
C VAL A 240 -9.88 -18.24 -7.19
N ILE A 241 -8.90 -18.56 -8.03
CA ILE A 241 -7.49 -18.55 -7.69
C ILE A 241 -6.88 -17.34 -8.39
N SER A 242 -6.34 -16.37 -7.66
CA SER A 242 -5.93 -15.11 -8.30
C SER A 242 -4.82 -14.37 -7.58
N THR A 243 -4.15 -13.53 -8.37
CA THR A 243 -3.19 -12.55 -7.87
C THR A 243 -3.94 -11.37 -7.23
N ASN A 244 -3.86 -11.22 -5.91
CA ASN A 244 -4.55 -10.13 -5.21
C ASN A 244 -3.85 -9.77 -3.88
N GLN A 245 -4.21 -8.62 -3.29
CA GLN A 245 -3.71 -8.18 -1.98
C GLN A 245 -4.77 -8.25 -0.88
N GLY A 246 -6.00 -8.69 -1.22
CA GLY A 246 -7.12 -8.77 -0.29
C GLY A 246 -8.14 -9.82 -0.70
N PRO A 247 -7.99 -11.09 -0.27
CA PRO A 247 -8.83 -12.19 -0.74
C PRO A 247 -10.31 -12.00 -0.40
N PHE A 248 -10.63 -11.43 0.75
CA PHE A 248 -12.01 -11.16 1.14
C PHE A 248 -12.65 -10.05 0.31
N ARG A 249 -11.86 -9.05 -0.10
CA ARG A 249 -12.33 -8.03 -1.02
C ARG A 249 -12.62 -8.60 -2.41
N VAL A 250 -11.73 -9.46 -2.92
CA VAL A 250 -11.97 -10.20 -4.18
C VAL A 250 -13.22 -11.05 -4.05
N ARG A 251 -13.41 -11.78 -2.94
CA ARG A 251 -14.62 -12.54 -2.67
C ARG A 251 -15.88 -11.68 -2.78
N ASN A 252 -15.87 -10.51 -2.13
CA ASN A 252 -17.02 -9.62 -2.13
C ASN A 252 -17.32 -9.06 -3.54
N ALA A 253 -16.28 -8.72 -4.32
CA ALA A 253 -16.42 -8.25 -5.69
C ALA A 253 -16.99 -9.34 -6.61
N VAL A 254 -16.42 -10.55 -6.57
CA VAL A 254 -16.91 -11.71 -7.35
C VAL A 254 -18.35 -12.06 -6.96
N ALA A 255 -18.67 -12.14 -5.67
CA ALA A 255 -20.01 -12.41 -5.19
C ALA A 255 -21.03 -11.39 -5.70
N ARG A 256 -20.68 -10.09 -5.68
CA ARG A 256 -21.53 -9.00 -6.17
C ARG A 256 -21.81 -9.13 -7.67
N VAL A 257 -20.77 -9.35 -8.47
CA VAL A 257 -20.89 -9.48 -9.94
C VAL A 257 -21.70 -10.71 -10.32
N LEU A 258 -21.54 -11.83 -9.61
CA LEU A 258 -22.24 -13.08 -9.89
C LEU A 258 -23.62 -13.18 -9.20
N GLY A 259 -23.98 -12.25 -8.33
CA GLY A 259 -25.23 -12.32 -7.55
C GLY A 259 -25.25 -13.46 -6.52
N LYS A 260 -24.11 -13.84 -5.96
CA LYS A 260 -23.94 -14.94 -5.01
C LYS A 260 -23.79 -14.41 -3.58
N GLN A 261 -24.02 -15.29 -2.60
CA GLN A 261 -23.64 -15.01 -1.22
C GLN A 261 -22.11 -15.12 -1.04
N HIS A 262 -21.55 -14.42 -0.06
CA HIS A 262 -20.12 -14.48 0.24
C HIS A 262 -19.66 -15.91 0.58
N ALA A 263 -20.53 -16.70 1.21
CA ALA A 263 -20.25 -18.09 1.56
C ALA A 263 -20.13 -19.03 0.35
N ASP A 264 -20.71 -18.67 -0.79
CA ASP A 264 -20.65 -19.44 -2.03
C ASP A 264 -19.40 -19.15 -2.86
N VAL A 265 -18.59 -18.16 -2.46
CA VAL A 265 -17.39 -17.74 -3.17
C VAL A 265 -16.15 -17.98 -2.34
N ARG A 266 -15.27 -18.84 -2.83
CA ARG A 266 -13.97 -19.15 -2.25
C ARG A 266 -12.86 -18.50 -3.05
N ILE A 267 -11.98 -17.76 -2.40
CA ILE A 267 -10.78 -17.19 -3.02
C ILE A 267 -9.55 -17.90 -2.48
N MET A 268 -8.72 -18.35 -3.41
CA MET A 268 -7.38 -18.86 -3.12
C MET A 268 -6.35 -17.89 -3.69
N THR A 269 -5.36 -17.56 -2.87
CA THR A 269 -4.30 -16.61 -3.23
C THR A 269 -2.96 -17.36 -3.16
N PRO A 270 -2.42 -17.87 -4.28
CA PRO A 270 -1.08 -18.44 -4.32
C PRO A 270 -0.03 -17.40 -3.91
N MET A 271 1.23 -17.76 -3.95
CA MET A 271 2.30 -16.79 -3.76
C MET A 271 2.19 -15.66 -4.78
N ILE A 272 2.44 -14.42 -4.33
CA ILE A 272 2.31 -13.22 -5.16
C ILE A 272 3.69 -12.68 -5.51
N GLY A 273 3.95 -12.52 -6.81
CA GLY A 273 5.19 -11.97 -7.36
C GLY A 273 5.22 -10.43 -7.41
N GLY A 274 5.00 -9.79 -6.24
CA GLY A 274 4.90 -8.34 -6.10
C GLY A 274 3.49 -7.81 -6.26
N GLY A 275 3.18 -6.69 -5.62
CA GLY A 275 1.86 -6.06 -5.67
C GLY A 275 1.93 -4.53 -5.62
N PHE A 276 2.66 -3.96 -4.67
CA PHE A 276 2.94 -2.52 -4.50
C PHE A 276 1.68 -1.63 -4.48
N GLY A 277 0.48 -2.22 -4.28
CA GLY A 277 -0.82 -1.59 -4.34
C GLY A 277 -1.61 -1.88 -5.63
N GLY A 278 -0.96 -2.26 -6.73
CA GLY A 278 -1.61 -2.51 -8.02
C GLY A 278 -2.58 -3.69 -8.00
N LYS A 279 -2.21 -4.78 -7.34
CA LYS A 279 -3.05 -5.97 -7.20
C LYS A 279 -4.17 -5.81 -6.15
N ASP A 280 -4.14 -4.75 -5.36
CA ASP A 280 -5.26 -4.34 -4.53
C ASP A 280 -6.40 -3.75 -5.37
N THR A 281 -6.06 -2.92 -6.36
CA THR A 281 -7.04 -2.30 -7.25
C THR A 281 -7.50 -3.25 -8.36
N TYR A 282 -6.56 -3.89 -9.06
CA TYR A 282 -6.84 -4.62 -10.30
C TYR A 282 -7.13 -6.12 -10.08
N GLY A 283 -6.70 -6.69 -8.94
CA GLY A 283 -6.98 -8.08 -8.57
C GLY A 283 -8.47 -8.43 -8.56
N PRO A 284 -9.37 -7.63 -7.92
CA PRO A 284 -10.81 -7.84 -7.98
C PRO A 284 -11.39 -7.81 -9.41
N ILE A 285 -10.86 -6.94 -10.29
CA ILE A 285 -11.31 -6.81 -11.68
C ILE A 285 -11.02 -8.10 -12.45
N VAL A 286 -9.75 -8.53 -12.48
CA VAL A 286 -9.31 -9.74 -13.19
C VAL A 286 -10.02 -10.98 -12.66
N SER A 287 -10.18 -11.08 -11.35
CA SER A 287 -10.89 -12.18 -10.69
C SER A 287 -12.37 -12.24 -11.09
N SER A 288 -13.04 -11.08 -11.13
CA SER A 288 -14.45 -10.99 -11.51
C SER A 288 -14.66 -11.33 -12.99
N LEU A 289 -13.76 -10.88 -13.88
CA LEU A 289 -13.82 -11.21 -15.31
C LEU A 289 -13.69 -12.72 -15.56
N ALA A 290 -12.72 -13.37 -14.92
CA ALA A 290 -12.55 -14.82 -14.99
C ALA A 290 -13.78 -15.57 -14.42
N ALA A 291 -14.33 -15.08 -13.30
CA ALA A 291 -15.50 -15.66 -12.66
C ALA A 291 -16.79 -15.54 -13.51
N VAL A 292 -16.97 -14.41 -14.21
CA VAL A 292 -18.08 -14.23 -15.16
C VAL A 292 -17.93 -15.22 -16.32
N ALA A 293 -16.73 -15.35 -16.91
CA ALA A 293 -16.48 -16.30 -17.98
C ALA A 293 -16.78 -17.73 -17.55
N ALA A 294 -16.32 -18.14 -16.38
CA ALA A 294 -16.60 -19.47 -15.82
C ALA A 294 -18.10 -19.68 -15.52
N GLN A 295 -18.80 -18.68 -14.99
CA GLN A 295 -20.23 -18.76 -14.71
C GLN A 295 -21.07 -18.89 -15.99
N VAL A 296 -20.76 -18.09 -17.01
CA VAL A 296 -21.50 -18.05 -18.29
C VAL A 296 -21.29 -19.33 -19.11
N THR A 297 -20.07 -19.88 -19.10
CA THR A 297 -19.74 -21.10 -19.87
C THR A 297 -19.98 -22.39 -19.09
N GLY A 298 -20.12 -22.34 -17.77
CA GLY A 298 -20.21 -23.51 -16.91
C GLY A 298 -18.91 -24.32 -16.82
N GLN A 299 -17.76 -23.80 -17.28
CA GLN A 299 -16.46 -24.46 -17.32
C GLN A 299 -15.41 -23.63 -16.61
N PRO A 300 -14.31 -24.23 -16.14
CA PRO A 300 -13.18 -23.47 -15.62
C PRO A 300 -12.66 -22.48 -16.68
N ALA A 301 -12.32 -21.26 -16.25
CA ALA A 301 -11.85 -20.21 -17.13
C ALA A 301 -10.66 -19.48 -16.51
N VAL A 302 -9.63 -19.19 -17.32
CA VAL A 302 -8.42 -18.49 -16.90
C VAL A 302 -8.20 -17.23 -17.71
N LEU A 303 -7.91 -16.15 -17.01
CA LEU A 303 -7.49 -14.87 -17.58
C LEU A 303 -6.10 -14.54 -17.05
N MET A 304 -5.13 -14.43 -17.95
CA MET A 304 -3.76 -14.02 -17.64
C MET A 304 -3.37 -12.88 -18.56
N LEU A 305 -2.96 -11.75 -17.99
CA LEU A 305 -2.46 -10.64 -18.78
C LEU A 305 -1.00 -10.87 -19.16
N THR A 306 -0.65 -10.56 -20.40
CA THR A 306 0.74 -10.43 -20.81
C THR A 306 1.36 -9.19 -20.14
N ARG A 307 2.70 -9.09 -20.12
CA ARG A 307 3.40 -7.91 -19.64
C ARG A 307 2.89 -6.62 -20.31
N ARG A 308 2.71 -6.65 -21.61
CA ARG A 308 2.23 -5.50 -22.38
C ARG A 308 0.80 -5.11 -22.01
N GLU A 309 -0.11 -6.08 -21.91
CA GLU A 309 -1.49 -5.83 -21.48
C GLU A 309 -1.53 -5.28 -20.06
N SER A 310 -0.74 -5.84 -19.15
CA SER A 310 -0.58 -5.34 -17.77
C SER A 310 -0.14 -3.88 -17.77
N PHE A 311 0.85 -3.47 -18.58
CA PHE A 311 1.26 -2.06 -18.70
C PHE A 311 0.16 -1.17 -19.28
N LEU A 312 -0.56 -1.63 -20.29
CA LEU A 312 -1.53 -0.79 -21.00
C LEU A 312 -2.88 -0.66 -20.28
N SER A 313 -3.30 -1.66 -19.51
CA SER A 313 -4.64 -1.69 -18.87
C SER A 313 -4.60 -1.40 -17.37
N ARG A 314 -3.49 -1.71 -16.69
CA ARG A 314 -3.37 -1.52 -15.27
C ARG A 314 -3.28 -0.04 -14.89
N TYR A 315 -3.98 0.36 -13.83
CA TYR A 315 -3.97 1.72 -13.28
C TYR A 315 -2.59 2.10 -12.74
N LYS A 316 -2.34 3.39 -12.60
CA LYS A 316 -1.00 3.95 -12.30
C LYS A 316 -1.01 4.77 -11.02
N ARG A 317 0.18 5.17 -10.53
CA ARG A 317 0.31 6.22 -9.53
C ARG A 317 -0.39 7.47 -10.02
N CYS A 318 -1.25 8.04 -9.17
CA CYS A 318 -2.02 9.25 -9.48
C CYS A 318 -1.08 10.46 -9.65
N PRO A 319 -1.10 11.17 -10.79
CA PRO A 319 -0.33 12.39 -10.93
C PRO A 319 -1.01 13.53 -10.17
N PHE A 320 -0.19 14.40 -9.56
CA PHE A 320 -0.64 15.56 -8.81
C PHE A 320 -0.04 16.86 -9.38
N ASP A 321 -0.83 17.91 -9.34
CA ASP A 321 -0.40 19.29 -9.51
C ASP A 321 -0.67 20.03 -8.19
N ILE A 322 0.38 20.57 -7.57
CA ILE A 322 0.35 21.05 -6.18
C ILE A 322 0.86 22.50 -6.12
N ARG A 323 0.03 23.42 -5.68
CA ARG A 323 0.45 24.74 -5.22
C ARG A 323 0.68 24.65 -3.71
N PHE A 324 1.88 24.94 -3.27
CA PHE A 324 2.27 24.88 -1.86
C PHE A 324 2.85 26.21 -1.40
N LYS A 325 2.34 26.72 -0.30
CA LYS A 325 2.81 27.93 0.37
C LYS A 325 3.12 27.60 1.83
N SER A 326 4.30 27.97 2.27
CA SER A 326 4.75 27.77 3.65
C SER A 326 5.34 29.04 4.22
N GLY A 327 5.17 29.24 5.52
CA GLY A 327 5.67 30.42 6.21
C GLY A 327 6.32 30.07 7.54
N ALA A 328 7.44 30.74 7.82
CA ALA A 328 8.23 30.56 9.04
C ALA A 328 8.60 31.89 9.68
N SER A 329 8.86 31.87 10.98
CA SER A 329 9.49 32.96 11.74
C SER A 329 11.01 33.00 11.49
N LYS A 330 11.64 34.09 11.86
CA LYS A 330 13.09 34.32 11.67
C LYS A 330 13.99 33.29 12.35
N ASP A 331 13.53 32.67 13.44
CA ASP A 331 14.19 31.58 14.14
C ASP A 331 13.93 30.20 13.54
N GLY A 332 13.23 30.16 12.39
CA GLY A 332 12.96 28.95 11.62
C GLY A 332 11.81 28.10 12.16
N LYS A 333 10.89 28.66 12.97
CA LYS A 333 9.66 27.97 13.36
C LYS A 333 8.59 28.08 12.27
N LEU A 334 8.03 26.94 11.88
CA LEU A 334 6.91 26.89 10.96
C LEU A 334 5.66 27.47 11.63
N LEU A 335 4.99 28.41 10.97
CA LEU A 335 3.78 29.06 11.46
C LEU A 335 2.54 28.65 10.68
N ALA A 336 2.64 28.58 9.35
CA ALA A 336 1.51 28.25 8.50
C ALA A 336 1.93 27.48 7.24
N ILE A 337 1.01 26.63 6.78
CA ILE A 337 1.03 26.10 5.41
C ILE A 337 -0.34 26.22 4.76
N GLU A 338 -0.34 26.50 3.46
CA GLU A 338 -1.50 26.45 2.58
C GLU A 338 -1.17 25.59 1.37
N VAL A 339 -2.03 24.63 1.06
CA VAL A 339 -1.84 23.69 -0.04
C VAL A 339 -3.11 23.57 -0.85
N GLU A 340 -2.99 23.74 -2.15
CA GLU A 340 -4.02 23.43 -3.12
C GLU A 340 -3.48 22.42 -4.11
N TYR A 341 -4.21 21.34 -4.37
CA TYR A 341 -3.77 20.34 -5.33
C TYR A 341 -4.91 19.73 -6.11
N THR A 342 -4.62 19.36 -7.34
CA THR A 342 -5.48 18.55 -8.19
C THR A 342 -4.87 17.18 -8.39
N ALA A 343 -5.73 16.16 -8.42
CA ALA A 343 -5.35 14.79 -8.70
C ALA A 343 -6.13 14.30 -9.91
N ASP A 344 -5.44 13.87 -10.97
CA ASP A 344 -6.04 13.26 -12.13
C ASP A 344 -6.49 11.84 -11.82
N CYS A 345 -7.81 11.64 -11.64
CA CYS A 345 -8.40 10.32 -11.37
C CYS A 345 -8.42 9.42 -12.60
N GLY A 346 -8.31 10.01 -13.80
CA GLY A 346 -8.65 9.31 -15.03
C GLY A 346 -10.16 9.11 -15.19
N GLY A 347 -10.56 8.12 -15.98
CA GLY A 347 -11.95 7.85 -16.32
C GLY A 347 -12.87 7.44 -15.16
N TYR A 348 -12.30 7.04 -14.01
CA TYR A 348 -13.05 6.53 -12.84
C TYR A 348 -12.37 6.88 -11.53
N THR A 349 -13.15 6.87 -10.43
CA THR A 349 -12.64 7.23 -9.09
C THR A 349 -11.58 6.25 -8.59
N ALA A 350 -11.78 4.95 -8.80
CA ALA A 350 -10.90 3.89 -8.29
C ALA A 350 -10.41 4.17 -6.84
N HIS A 351 -9.11 4.41 -6.63
CA HIS A 351 -8.53 4.72 -5.31
C HIS A 351 -8.27 6.23 -5.08
N ALA A 352 -8.69 7.11 -5.98
CA ALA A 352 -8.33 8.53 -5.91
C ALA A 352 -8.75 9.19 -4.59
N VAL A 353 -9.97 8.95 -4.09
CA VAL A 353 -10.48 9.62 -2.88
C VAL A 353 -9.66 9.27 -1.63
N PRO A 354 -9.49 8.00 -1.23
CA PRO A 354 -8.67 7.68 -0.05
C PRO A 354 -7.20 8.09 -0.24
N LEU A 355 -6.67 8.05 -1.46
CA LEU A 355 -5.32 8.51 -1.78
C LEU A 355 -5.17 10.00 -1.53
N MET A 356 -6.12 10.80 -1.97
CA MET A 356 -6.14 12.24 -1.75
C MET A 356 -6.30 12.62 -0.28
N LYS A 357 -7.18 11.91 0.46
CA LYS A 357 -7.29 12.09 1.91
C LYS A 357 -5.94 11.86 2.59
N ARG A 358 -5.21 10.78 2.22
CA ARG A 358 -3.87 10.54 2.76
C ARG A 358 -2.90 11.65 2.41
N ALA A 359 -2.85 12.12 1.18
CA ALA A 359 -1.98 13.24 0.78
C ALA A 359 -2.29 14.50 1.59
N ALA A 360 -3.56 14.85 1.77
CA ALA A 360 -3.97 16.01 2.55
C ALA A 360 -3.58 15.90 4.03
N TYR A 361 -3.78 14.72 4.64
CA TYR A 361 -3.45 14.48 6.04
C TYR A 361 -1.94 14.44 6.31
N HIS A 362 -1.14 14.21 5.27
CA HIS A 362 0.32 14.18 5.36
C HIS A 362 0.99 15.47 4.83
N ALA A 363 0.22 16.49 4.43
CA ALA A 363 0.74 17.71 3.82
C ALA A 363 1.70 18.50 4.73
N THR A 364 1.55 18.40 6.06
CA THR A 364 2.50 19.01 7.01
C THR A 364 3.86 18.30 7.08
N GLY A 365 3.99 17.10 6.46
CA GLY A 365 5.19 16.28 6.65
C GLY A 365 5.38 15.87 8.11
N ILE A 366 6.63 15.67 8.46
CA ILE A 366 7.07 15.27 9.81
C ILE A 366 7.08 16.45 10.79
N TYR A 367 6.45 17.58 10.44
CA TYR A 367 6.62 18.84 11.13
C TYR A 367 5.36 19.23 11.92
N GLU A 368 5.58 19.85 13.08
CA GLU A 368 4.51 20.49 13.83
C GLU A 368 4.21 21.85 13.23
N VAL A 369 3.00 22.00 12.71
CA VAL A 369 2.51 23.25 12.08
C VAL A 369 1.25 23.70 12.79
N PRO A 370 1.24 24.91 13.41
CA PRO A 370 0.08 25.40 14.14
C PRO A 370 -1.14 25.69 13.26
N HIS A 371 -0.91 26.19 12.04
CA HIS A 371 -1.97 26.63 11.14
C HIS A 371 -1.83 25.93 9.77
N CYS A 372 -2.87 25.19 9.37
CA CYS A 372 -2.83 24.38 8.16
C CYS A 372 -4.14 24.50 7.38
N LYS A 373 -4.03 24.84 6.08
CA LYS A 373 -5.15 24.93 5.15
C LYS A 373 -4.81 24.11 3.90
N VAL A 374 -5.44 22.94 3.74
CA VAL A 374 -5.26 22.08 2.58
C VAL A 374 -6.58 21.90 1.85
N THR A 375 -6.54 22.02 0.53
CA THR A 375 -7.67 21.71 -0.36
C THR A 375 -7.19 20.86 -1.52
N GLY A 376 -7.75 19.68 -1.69
CA GLY A 376 -7.47 18.78 -2.80
C GLY A 376 -8.73 18.49 -3.61
N VAL A 377 -8.63 18.51 -4.94
CA VAL A 377 -9.73 18.21 -5.85
C VAL A 377 -9.35 17.03 -6.72
N ALA A 378 -10.14 15.95 -6.63
CA ALA A 378 -10.06 14.83 -7.57
C ALA A 378 -10.76 15.23 -8.88
N VAL A 379 -10.20 14.90 -10.03
CA VAL A 379 -10.73 15.32 -11.33
C VAL A 379 -10.85 14.14 -12.27
N TYR A 380 -12.03 13.98 -12.88
CA TYR A 380 -12.22 13.02 -13.95
C TYR A 380 -11.63 13.52 -15.27
N THR A 381 -10.86 12.69 -15.93
CA THR A 381 -10.33 12.90 -17.28
C THR A 381 -10.51 11.64 -18.13
N ASN A 382 -10.12 11.68 -19.38
CA ASN A 382 -10.09 10.47 -20.23
C ASN A 382 -8.73 9.75 -20.19
N ASN A 383 -7.94 10.01 -19.16
CA ASN A 383 -6.75 9.25 -18.83
C ASN A 383 -7.11 7.93 -18.13
N LEU A 384 -6.13 7.02 -18.08
CA LEU A 384 -6.24 5.77 -17.34
C LEU A 384 -6.45 6.05 -15.84
N PRO A 385 -7.36 5.32 -15.14
CA PRO A 385 -7.65 5.58 -13.74
C PRO A 385 -6.44 5.44 -12.80
N CYS A 386 -6.51 6.10 -11.65
CA CYS A 386 -5.52 6.01 -10.58
C CYS A 386 -5.63 4.70 -9.81
N ALA A 387 -4.46 4.18 -9.36
CA ALA A 387 -4.39 3.05 -8.43
C ALA A 387 -3.77 3.43 -7.09
N ALA A 388 -3.97 2.56 -6.11
CA ALA A 388 -3.07 2.49 -4.97
C ALA A 388 -1.66 2.15 -5.48
N PHE A 389 -0.68 2.90 -5.02
CA PHE A 389 0.74 2.61 -5.23
C PHE A 389 1.50 2.99 -3.95
N ASN A 390 2.52 2.21 -3.60
CA ASN A 390 3.36 2.41 -2.41
C ASN A 390 3.58 3.89 -2.07
N GLY A 391 3.35 4.27 -0.82
CA GLY A 391 3.35 5.63 -0.32
C GLY A 391 2.02 6.37 -0.46
N PHE A 392 1.11 5.94 -1.36
CA PHE A 392 -0.31 6.31 -1.45
C PHE A 392 -0.60 7.82 -1.28
N GLY A 393 -0.05 8.65 -2.18
CA GLY A 393 -0.19 10.11 -2.14
C GLY A 393 0.95 10.84 -1.42
N ASN A 394 1.66 10.19 -0.50
CA ASN A 394 2.76 10.80 0.22
C ASN A 394 3.98 11.14 -0.65
N PRO A 395 4.42 10.32 -1.62
CA PRO A 395 5.56 10.70 -2.46
C PRO A 395 5.28 11.98 -3.25
N GLN A 396 4.04 12.14 -3.74
CA GLN A 396 3.61 13.32 -4.48
C GLN A 396 3.59 14.55 -3.58
N MET A 397 2.90 14.48 -2.44
CA MET A 397 2.82 15.58 -1.47
C MET A 397 4.18 15.87 -0.85
N GLY A 398 4.96 14.84 -0.55
CA GLY A 398 6.30 14.95 0.02
C GLY A 398 7.26 15.75 -0.87
N LEU A 399 7.16 15.65 -2.20
CA LEU A 399 7.93 16.47 -3.13
C LEU A 399 7.77 17.96 -2.79
N ALA A 400 6.54 18.41 -2.64
CA ALA A 400 6.26 19.80 -2.30
C ALA A 400 6.74 20.12 -0.88
N THR A 401 6.38 19.31 0.12
CA THR A 401 6.69 19.58 1.53
C THR A 401 8.19 19.65 1.78
N GLU A 402 8.98 18.67 1.33
CA GLU A 402 10.41 18.60 1.60
C GLU A 402 11.22 19.61 0.78
N SER A 403 10.75 19.95 -0.45
CA SER A 403 11.34 21.03 -1.23
C SER A 403 11.09 22.40 -0.60
N GLN A 404 9.92 22.62 0.00
CA GLN A 404 9.60 23.85 0.74
C GLN A 404 10.49 24.00 1.98
N MET A 405 10.79 22.90 2.68
CA MET A 405 11.70 22.95 3.85
C MET A 405 13.10 23.39 3.47
N ASP A 406 13.65 22.89 2.35
CA ASP A 406 14.96 23.33 1.88
C ASP A 406 14.95 24.79 1.42
N GLN A 407 13.88 25.25 0.77
CA GLN A 407 13.76 26.66 0.33
C GLN A 407 13.56 27.61 1.53
N LEU A 408 12.84 27.21 2.56
CA LEU A 408 12.74 28.00 3.80
C LEU A 408 14.10 28.06 4.52
N ALA A 409 14.83 26.93 4.58
CA ALA A 409 16.16 26.88 5.16
C ALA A 409 17.13 27.84 4.42
N GLU A 410 17.11 27.83 3.09
CA GLU A 410 17.89 28.75 2.26
C GLU A 410 17.52 30.21 2.52
N ALA A 411 16.23 30.55 2.52
CA ALA A 411 15.76 31.91 2.72
C ALA A 411 16.05 32.44 4.15
N LEU A 412 16.24 31.55 5.11
CA LEU A 412 16.59 31.88 6.51
C LEU A 412 18.11 31.78 6.79
N ASP A 413 18.92 31.41 5.79
CA ASP A 413 20.35 31.09 5.95
C ASP A 413 20.59 30.04 7.04
N MET A 414 19.71 29.01 7.08
CA MET A 414 19.77 27.90 8.02
C MET A 414 20.23 26.61 7.33
N ASP A 415 20.88 25.74 8.10
CA ASP A 415 21.15 24.37 7.66
C ASP A 415 19.83 23.60 7.46
N PRO A 416 19.60 22.88 6.33
CA PRO A 416 18.38 22.12 6.09
C PRO A 416 18.05 21.06 7.15
N VAL A 417 19.07 20.43 7.77
CA VAL A 417 18.90 19.48 8.87
C VAL A 417 18.49 20.22 10.13
N ALA A 418 19.09 21.37 10.41
CA ALA A 418 18.75 22.18 11.57
C ALA A 418 17.30 22.70 11.53
N LEU A 419 16.84 23.18 10.36
CA LEU A 419 15.42 23.59 10.18
C LEU A 419 14.46 22.44 10.46
N ARG A 420 14.76 21.24 9.94
CA ARG A 420 13.94 20.03 10.16
C ARG A 420 13.90 19.64 11.65
N LEU A 421 15.04 19.62 12.33
CA LEU A 421 15.13 19.31 13.75
C LEU A 421 14.40 20.33 14.63
N ASN A 422 14.39 21.61 14.21
CA ASN A 422 13.68 22.68 14.91
C ASN A 422 12.17 22.46 14.92
N ASN A 423 11.62 21.84 13.86
CA ASN A 423 10.17 21.68 13.64
C ASN A 423 9.67 20.23 13.73
N ALA A 424 10.57 19.27 13.89
CA ALA A 424 10.21 17.85 13.90
C ALA A 424 9.24 17.53 15.03
N LEU A 425 8.25 16.69 14.70
CA LEU A 425 7.29 16.13 15.65
C LEU A 425 8.01 15.42 16.81
N VAL A 426 7.47 15.58 18.01
CA VAL A 426 7.91 14.92 19.23
C VAL A 426 6.70 14.35 19.99
N PRO A 427 6.88 13.49 20.99
CA PRO A 427 5.77 13.11 21.87
C PRO A 427 5.07 14.33 22.45
N GLY A 428 3.74 14.39 22.34
CA GLY A 428 2.93 15.54 22.74
C GLY A 428 2.63 16.54 21.63
N SER A 429 3.27 16.44 20.45
CA SER A 429 2.96 17.27 19.28
C SER A 429 1.60 16.93 18.69
N TYR A 430 1.01 17.87 17.96
CA TYR A 430 -0.20 17.70 17.18
C TYR A 430 0.11 17.67 15.69
N THR A 431 -0.43 16.67 14.98
CA THR A 431 -0.32 16.54 13.51
C THR A 431 -1.10 17.64 12.76
N GLY A 432 -1.00 17.66 11.44
CA GLY A 432 -1.82 18.54 10.58
C GLY A 432 -3.33 18.31 10.71
N THR A 433 -3.76 17.10 11.07
CA THR A 433 -5.15 16.76 11.36
C THR A 433 -5.54 16.96 12.82
N ASN A 434 -4.69 17.60 13.60
CA ASN A 434 -4.86 17.84 15.04
C ASN A 434 -4.89 16.54 15.89
N GLN A 435 -4.36 15.43 15.38
CA GLN A 435 -4.16 14.20 16.15
C GLN A 435 -3.01 14.39 17.15
N LEU A 436 -3.26 14.13 18.43
CA LEU A 436 -2.23 14.14 19.47
C LEU A 436 -1.34 12.90 19.35
N LEU A 437 -0.03 13.08 19.30
CA LEU A 437 0.95 12.01 19.38
C LEU A 437 1.28 11.67 20.84
N ASP A 438 0.42 10.86 21.47
CA ASP A 438 0.50 10.44 22.86
C ASP A 438 1.45 9.25 23.13
N HIS A 439 2.30 8.98 22.17
CA HIS A 439 3.23 7.84 22.15
C HIS A 439 4.62 8.26 21.66
N SER A 440 5.54 7.30 21.57
CA SER A 440 6.90 7.53 21.05
C SER A 440 6.90 8.04 19.61
N VAL A 441 7.77 9.01 19.32
CA VAL A 441 7.97 9.63 18.00
C VAL A 441 9.47 9.67 17.73
N GLY A 442 9.93 8.82 16.82
CA GLY A 442 11.35 8.57 16.58
C GLY A 442 12.02 9.45 15.53
N ILE A 443 11.31 10.44 14.94
CA ILE A 443 11.86 11.17 13.78
C ILE A 443 13.05 12.06 14.12
N LYS A 444 13.03 12.75 15.25
CA LYS A 444 14.12 13.64 15.63
C LYS A 444 15.44 12.90 15.83
N PRO A 445 15.53 11.87 16.70
CA PRO A 445 16.74 11.06 16.83
C PRO A 445 17.11 10.32 15.52
N LEU A 446 16.15 10.02 14.66
CA LEU A 446 16.42 9.40 13.35
C LEU A 446 17.19 10.37 12.45
N ILE A 447 16.75 11.61 12.31
CA ILE A 447 17.43 12.65 11.52
C ILE A 447 18.85 12.86 12.02
N GLU A 448 19.04 12.98 13.35
CA GLU A 448 20.35 13.18 13.97
C GLU A 448 21.32 12.03 13.62
N GLN A 449 20.88 10.78 13.79
CA GLN A 449 21.71 9.60 13.54
C GLN A 449 22.03 9.40 12.05
N VAL A 450 21.06 9.64 11.14
CA VAL A 450 21.28 9.55 9.70
C VAL A 450 22.22 10.65 9.22
N ALA A 451 22.07 11.89 9.72
CA ALA A 451 22.97 13.01 9.41
C ALA A 451 24.39 12.74 9.91
N GLN A 452 24.56 12.19 11.11
CA GLN A 452 25.86 11.78 11.63
C GLN A 452 26.50 10.70 10.76
N ARG A 453 25.74 9.65 10.39
CA ARG A 453 26.23 8.55 9.56
C ARG A 453 26.63 9.01 8.15
N ALA A 454 25.91 9.96 7.57
CA ALA A 454 26.22 10.57 6.30
C ALA A 454 27.39 11.56 6.38
N SER A 455 27.85 11.93 7.58
CA SER A 455 28.82 13.01 7.80
C SER A 455 28.33 14.33 7.20
N TRP A 456 27.05 14.66 7.41
CA TRP A 456 26.34 15.79 6.81
C TRP A 456 27.09 17.10 6.92
N SER A 457 27.43 17.56 8.13
CA SER A 457 28.08 18.86 8.36
C SER A 457 29.38 19.02 7.61
N THR A 458 30.21 17.96 7.55
CA THR A 458 31.49 17.98 6.83
C THR A 458 31.32 18.06 5.33
N LYS A 459 30.32 17.35 4.79
CA LYS A 459 30.07 17.30 3.35
C LYS A 459 29.36 18.55 2.85
N LYS A 460 28.40 19.04 3.61
CA LYS A 460 27.65 20.27 3.28
C LYS A 460 28.53 21.51 3.30
N ALA A 461 29.52 21.56 4.18
CA ALA A 461 30.50 22.64 4.22
C ALA A 461 31.48 22.66 3.02
N ARG A 462 31.60 21.54 2.32
CA ARG A 462 32.40 21.47 1.07
C ARG A 462 31.57 22.06 -0.05
N ARG A 463 31.72 23.36 -0.32
CA ARG A 463 31.13 23.96 -1.53
C ARG A 463 31.52 23.15 -2.76
N PRO A 464 30.62 23.01 -3.77
CA PRO A 464 30.98 22.35 -5.03
C PRO A 464 32.26 22.98 -5.56
N VAL A 465 33.34 22.25 -5.59
CA VAL A 465 34.56 22.70 -6.20
C VAL A 465 34.25 22.71 -7.68
N LEU A 466 34.32 23.89 -8.32
CA LEU A 466 34.41 24.04 -9.76
C LEU A 466 35.72 23.36 -10.19
N GLY A 467 35.67 22.04 -10.34
CA GLY A 467 36.74 21.27 -10.95
C GLY A 467 36.75 21.53 -12.45
N SER A 468 37.86 21.26 -13.11
CA SER A 468 38.00 21.28 -14.57
C SER A 468 37.07 20.30 -15.31
N ASN A 469 36.23 19.54 -14.61
CA ASN A 469 35.25 18.59 -15.14
C ASN A 469 33.85 19.16 -15.00
N SER A 470 33.00 18.91 -15.98
CA SER A 470 31.58 19.26 -16.03
C SER A 470 30.71 18.67 -14.89
N LYS A 471 31.28 17.83 -14.01
CA LYS A 471 30.61 17.13 -12.97
C LYS A 471 30.62 17.85 -11.63
N ARG A 472 29.45 17.93 -10.96
CA ARG A 472 29.28 18.53 -9.62
C ARG A 472 28.65 17.55 -8.66
N ARG A 473 29.09 17.57 -7.39
CA ARG A 473 28.54 16.73 -6.33
C ARG A 473 27.69 17.54 -5.36
N GLY A 474 26.63 16.92 -4.92
CA GLY A 474 25.74 17.48 -3.91
C GLY A 474 25.24 16.44 -2.92
N ILE A 475 24.74 16.95 -1.80
CA ILE A 475 24.15 16.16 -0.71
C ILE A 475 22.78 16.74 -0.34
N GLY A 476 21.77 15.90 -0.23
CA GLY A 476 20.41 16.30 0.10
C GLY A 476 19.77 15.38 1.12
N ILE A 477 18.81 15.91 1.86
CA ILE A 477 18.01 15.18 2.83
C ILE A 477 16.56 15.17 2.40
N GLY A 478 15.88 14.02 2.60
CA GLY A 478 14.43 13.88 2.49
C GLY A 478 13.90 13.10 3.68
N CYS A 479 12.84 13.61 4.28
CA CYS A 479 12.15 12.96 5.38
C CYS A 479 10.77 12.49 4.95
N SER A 480 10.27 11.46 5.62
CA SER A 480 8.94 10.92 5.35
C SER A 480 8.27 10.46 6.63
N TRP A 481 6.98 10.42 6.60
CA TRP A 481 6.16 9.73 7.56
C TRP A 481 5.02 9.01 6.87
N HIS A 482 4.48 7.98 7.49
CA HIS A 482 3.37 7.22 6.93
C HIS A 482 2.44 6.73 8.03
N GLY A 483 1.17 7.11 7.94
CA GLY A 483 0.14 6.64 8.85
C GLY A 483 -0.12 5.16 8.67
N ASN A 484 -0.02 4.39 9.75
CA ASN A 484 -0.25 2.95 9.76
C ASN A 484 -1.76 2.66 9.82
N GLY A 485 -2.28 1.89 8.88
CA GLY A 485 -3.70 1.56 8.75
C GLY A 485 -4.41 2.28 7.61
N THR A 486 -5.71 2.02 7.48
CA THR A 486 -6.57 2.61 6.45
C THR A 486 -6.75 4.12 6.66
N THR A 487 -6.99 4.84 5.56
CA THR A 487 -7.06 6.31 5.57
C THR A 487 -8.45 6.80 6.02
N GLY A 488 -8.69 6.98 7.29
CA GLY A 488 -9.79 7.78 7.88
C GLY A 488 -11.21 7.72 7.28
N TYR A 489 -11.51 6.71 6.45
CA TYR A 489 -12.80 6.56 5.77
C TYR A 489 -13.59 5.30 6.22
N LYS A 490 -12.91 4.36 6.83
CA LYS A 490 -13.50 3.18 7.45
C LYS A 490 -12.66 2.75 8.65
N GLN A 491 -13.29 2.13 9.61
CA GLN A 491 -12.57 1.50 10.70
C GLN A 491 -11.76 0.30 10.19
N ASP A 492 -10.55 0.13 10.68
CA ASP A 492 -9.64 -0.94 10.30
C ASP A 492 -9.68 -2.10 11.29
N TRP A 493 -9.58 -3.33 10.80
CA TRP A 493 -9.59 -4.53 11.65
C TRP A 493 -8.72 -5.64 11.08
N ALA A 494 -8.32 -6.60 11.92
CA ALA A 494 -7.79 -7.88 11.46
C ALA A 494 -8.20 -9.01 12.40
N GLY A 495 -8.48 -10.17 11.78
CA GLY A 495 -8.68 -11.44 12.47
C GLY A 495 -7.44 -12.34 12.34
N ALA A 496 -7.22 -13.19 13.32
CA ALA A 496 -6.22 -14.25 13.33
C ALA A 496 -6.78 -15.48 14.02
N SER A 497 -6.46 -16.68 13.54
CA SER A 497 -6.79 -17.91 14.29
C SER A 497 -5.54 -18.75 14.50
N LEU A 498 -5.46 -19.40 15.64
CA LEU A 498 -4.32 -20.19 16.05
C LEU A 498 -4.82 -21.54 16.59
N ILE A 499 -4.28 -22.63 16.06
CA ILE A 499 -4.64 -23.99 16.43
C ILE A 499 -3.35 -24.69 16.88
N LEU A 500 -3.35 -25.24 18.09
CA LEU A 500 -2.30 -26.07 18.60
C LEU A 500 -2.58 -27.53 18.20
N ASN A 501 -1.63 -28.18 17.58
CA ASN A 501 -1.72 -29.60 17.22
C ASN A 501 -1.18 -30.49 18.35
N PRO A 502 -1.62 -31.78 18.44
CA PRO A 502 -1.20 -32.69 19.51
C PRO A 502 0.32 -32.95 19.54
N ASP A 503 1.02 -32.76 18.42
CA ASP A 503 2.47 -32.93 18.31
C ASP A 503 3.28 -31.71 18.81
N GLY A 504 2.58 -30.66 19.29
CA GLY A 504 3.17 -29.40 19.76
C GLY A 504 3.43 -28.38 18.66
N SER A 505 3.10 -28.66 17.41
CA SER A 505 3.14 -27.66 16.34
C SER A 505 1.91 -26.75 16.40
N ALA A 506 2.05 -25.52 15.89
CA ALA A 506 0.95 -24.55 15.84
C ALA A 506 0.61 -24.17 14.39
N THR A 507 -0.69 -24.18 14.05
CA THR A 507 -1.18 -23.69 12.77
C THR A 507 -1.75 -22.28 12.98
N TYR A 508 -1.09 -21.29 12.42
CA TYR A 508 -1.50 -19.89 12.44
C TYR A 508 -2.18 -19.51 11.11
N CYS A 509 -3.40 -18.99 11.18
CA CYS A 509 -4.18 -18.58 10.01
C CYS A 509 -4.45 -17.08 10.04
N THR A 510 -4.22 -16.40 8.90
CA THR A 510 -4.42 -14.95 8.74
C THR A 510 -4.87 -14.62 7.32
N GLY A 511 -5.69 -13.58 7.16
CA GLY A 511 -6.06 -13.02 5.85
C GLY A 511 -5.03 -12.02 5.29
N ILE A 512 -3.94 -11.75 6.01
CA ILE A 512 -2.83 -10.92 5.50
C ILE A 512 -2.07 -11.70 4.42
N VAL A 513 -2.08 -11.15 3.21
CA VAL A 513 -1.41 -11.77 2.05
C VAL A 513 0.08 -11.48 2.06
N GLU A 514 0.89 -12.48 1.75
CA GLU A 514 2.33 -12.34 1.48
C GLU A 514 2.54 -11.94 0.02
N ILE A 515 3.01 -10.73 -0.21
CA ILE A 515 3.33 -10.17 -1.53
C ILE A 515 4.83 -9.97 -1.75
N GLY A 516 5.65 -10.59 -0.87
CA GLY A 516 7.11 -10.50 -0.85
C GLY A 516 7.69 -9.74 0.34
N GLN A 517 6.85 -9.04 1.13
CA GLN A 517 7.25 -8.15 2.22
C GLN A 517 7.73 -8.88 3.49
N GLY A 518 7.48 -10.21 3.65
CA GLY A 518 7.94 -11.00 4.79
C GLY A 518 7.06 -10.95 6.03
N THR A 519 5.83 -10.46 5.92
CA THR A 519 4.91 -10.29 7.06
C THR A 519 4.54 -11.64 7.70
N ILE A 520 4.30 -12.69 6.91
CA ILE A 520 3.96 -14.01 7.47
C ILE A 520 5.09 -14.59 8.31
N THR A 521 6.36 -14.32 7.95
CA THR A 521 7.52 -14.72 8.77
C THR A 521 7.53 -13.95 10.09
N SER A 522 7.30 -12.65 10.06
CA SER A 522 7.23 -11.83 11.28
C SER A 522 6.09 -12.26 12.20
N HIS A 523 4.91 -12.60 11.66
CA HIS A 523 3.80 -13.13 12.45
C HIS A 523 4.13 -14.49 13.08
N ALA A 524 4.76 -15.40 12.34
CA ALA A 524 5.23 -16.68 12.89
C ALA A 524 6.24 -16.48 14.03
N MET A 525 7.14 -15.49 13.90
CA MET A 525 8.07 -15.14 14.97
C MET A 525 7.35 -14.66 16.24
N MET A 526 6.34 -13.78 16.09
CA MET A 526 5.54 -13.29 17.23
C MET A 526 4.81 -14.43 17.93
N VAL A 527 4.18 -15.33 17.16
CA VAL A 527 3.46 -16.50 17.70
C VAL A 527 4.41 -17.44 18.43
N ALA A 528 5.54 -17.79 17.81
CA ALA A 528 6.52 -18.70 18.40
C ALA A 528 7.14 -18.14 19.70
N GLU A 529 7.45 -16.84 19.73
CA GLU A 529 7.96 -16.15 20.93
C GLU A 529 6.98 -16.25 22.09
N ILE A 530 5.69 -15.92 21.84
CA ILE A 530 4.66 -15.94 22.89
C ILE A 530 4.39 -17.35 23.39
N LEU A 531 4.30 -18.33 22.49
CA LEU A 531 4.06 -19.72 22.89
C LEU A 531 5.29 -20.37 23.53
N GLY A 532 6.50 -19.81 23.32
CA GLY A 532 7.75 -20.39 23.81
C GLY A 532 8.18 -21.65 23.05
N ILE A 533 7.79 -21.78 21.78
CA ILE A 533 8.09 -22.94 20.91
C ILE A 533 9.10 -22.58 19.83
N PRO A 534 9.81 -23.57 19.26
CA PRO A 534 10.69 -23.32 18.13
C PRO A 534 9.96 -22.66 16.96
N PHE A 535 10.62 -21.72 16.29
CA PHE A 535 10.04 -20.97 15.15
C PHE A 535 9.52 -21.91 14.05
N ASP A 536 10.25 -22.95 13.72
CA ASP A 536 9.89 -23.92 12.67
C ASP A 536 8.66 -24.78 13.02
N SER A 537 8.21 -24.74 14.28
CA SER A 537 6.97 -25.40 14.73
C SER A 537 5.70 -24.62 14.39
N VAL A 538 5.82 -23.39 13.87
CA VAL A 538 4.67 -22.55 13.47
C VAL A 538 4.43 -22.65 11.97
N LYS A 539 3.30 -23.24 11.57
CA LYS A 539 2.83 -23.30 10.18
C LYS A 539 1.89 -22.13 9.90
N VAL A 540 2.18 -21.31 8.88
CA VAL A 540 1.32 -20.19 8.47
C VAL A 540 0.39 -20.62 7.33
N VAL A 541 -0.90 -20.25 7.43
CA VAL A 541 -1.92 -20.41 6.39
C VAL A 541 -2.52 -19.02 6.13
N ASN A 542 -2.38 -18.50 4.91
CA ASN A 542 -2.83 -17.14 4.56
C ASN A 542 -3.43 -17.04 3.15
N ASN A 543 -3.82 -18.16 2.57
CA ASN A 543 -4.07 -18.24 1.13
C ASN A 543 -5.45 -18.78 0.72
N ASP A 544 -6.41 -18.93 1.63
CA ASP A 544 -7.69 -19.57 1.33
C ASP A 544 -8.80 -19.04 2.24
N THR A 545 -9.78 -18.30 1.68
CA THR A 545 -10.86 -17.67 2.43
C THR A 545 -11.80 -18.67 3.14
N SER A 546 -11.74 -19.96 2.81
CA SER A 546 -12.47 -20.99 3.54
C SER A 546 -11.78 -21.43 4.84
N ARG A 547 -10.52 -21.04 5.05
CA ARG A 547 -9.67 -21.47 6.17
C ARG A 547 -9.15 -20.33 7.02
N ILE A 548 -9.07 -19.13 6.46
CA ILE A 548 -8.49 -17.95 7.10
C ILE A 548 -9.58 -16.97 7.56
N PRO A 549 -9.33 -16.21 8.64
CA PRO A 549 -10.20 -15.10 9.00
C PRO A 549 -10.02 -13.88 8.08
N ASP A 550 -11.05 -13.03 8.03
CA ASP A 550 -10.92 -11.73 7.37
C ASP A 550 -9.97 -10.83 8.17
N SER A 551 -8.88 -10.44 7.54
CA SER A 551 -7.87 -9.56 8.14
C SER A 551 -7.73 -8.25 7.34
N GLY A 552 -8.69 -7.94 6.47
CA GLY A 552 -8.62 -6.80 5.54
C GLY A 552 -7.56 -7.01 4.44
N GLU A 553 -7.27 -5.94 3.73
CA GLU A 553 -6.31 -5.94 2.63
C GLU A 553 -4.86 -5.76 3.12
N THR A 554 -3.88 -6.26 2.35
CA THR A 554 -2.46 -6.07 2.62
C THR A 554 -1.97 -4.79 1.95
N HIS A 555 -2.03 -3.67 2.68
CA HIS A 555 -1.58 -2.34 2.27
C HIS A 555 -1.28 -1.45 3.49
N ALA A 556 -0.85 -0.20 3.27
CA ALA A 556 -0.78 0.89 4.27
C ALA A 556 -0.09 0.49 5.59
N GLN A 557 0.92 -0.38 5.51
CA GLN A 557 1.71 -0.86 6.66
C GLN A 557 0.89 -1.56 7.76
N ARG A 558 -0.40 -1.88 7.50
CA ARG A 558 -1.31 -2.47 8.48
C ARG A 558 -1.01 -3.95 8.79
N GLY A 559 -0.29 -4.64 7.90
CA GLY A 559 0.07 -6.06 8.09
C GLY A 559 0.81 -6.29 9.40
N THR A 560 1.78 -5.44 9.75
CA THR A 560 2.53 -5.53 11.01
C THR A 560 1.69 -5.06 12.19
N ILE A 561 1.11 -3.85 12.11
CA ILE A 561 0.48 -3.23 13.28
C ILE A 561 -0.88 -3.84 13.60
N ILE A 562 -1.77 -4.02 12.64
CA ILE A 562 -3.12 -4.56 12.89
C ILE A 562 -3.09 -6.09 12.81
N GLY A 563 -2.56 -6.67 11.71
CA GLY A 563 -2.45 -8.11 11.52
C GLY A 563 -1.55 -8.80 12.54
N GLY A 564 -0.36 -8.23 12.80
CA GLY A 564 0.57 -8.75 13.82
C GLY A 564 0.00 -8.67 15.24
N THR A 565 -0.76 -7.61 15.55
CA THR A 565 -1.42 -7.49 16.86
C THR A 565 -2.54 -8.52 17.03
N ALA A 566 -3.28 -8.86 15.96
CA ALA A 566 -4.27 -9.94 16.00
C ALA A 566 -3.60 -11.32 16.21
N ALA A 567 -2.43 -11.56 15.62
CA ALA A 567 -1.63 -12.76 15.87
C ALA A 567 -1.19 -12.86 17.34
N VAL A 568 -0.73 -11.75 17.91
CA VAL A 568 -0.33 -11.64 19.33
C VAL A 568 -1.53 -11.89 20.25
N ASP A 569 -2.69 -11.33 19.94
CA ASP A 569 -3.93 -11.54 20.74
C ASP A 569 -4.32 -13.03 20.77
N ALA A 570 -4.32 -13.70 19.62
CA ALA A 570 -4.58 -15.14 19.56
C ALA A 570 -3.55 -15.95 20.37
N ALA A 571 -2.27 -15.62 20.22
CA ALA A 571 -1.19 -16.33 20.90
C ALA A 571 -1.21 -16.12 22.42
N LEU A 572 -1.50 -14.92 22.91
CA LEU A 572 -1.64 -14.64 24.35
C LEU A 572 -2.82 -15.38 24.96
N LYS A 573 -3.96 -15.45 24.26
CA LYS A 573 -5.13 -16.23 24.72
C LYS A 573 -4.78 -17.71 24.84
N LEU A 574 -4.13 -18.28 23.82
CA LEU A 574 -3.69 -19.67 23.86
C LEU A 574 -2.64 -19.92 24.96
N ARG A 575 -1.68 -19.01 25.12
CA ARG A 575 -0.65 -19.10 26.16
C ARG A 575 -1.24 -19.11 27.57
N ARG A 576 -2.24 -18.30 27.86
CA ARG A 576 -2.95 -18.33 29.14
C ARG A 576 -3.57 -19.70 29.41
N ARG A 577 -4.28 -20.25 28.43
CA ARG A 577 -4.89 -21.58 28.57
C ARG A 577 -3.84 -22.67 28.74
N LEU A 578 -2.70 -22.58 28.03
CA LEU A 578 -1.57 -23.49 28.23
C LEU A 578 -1.01 -23.41 29.66
N ASN A 579 -0.89 -22.20 30.22
CA ASN A 579 -0.41 -22.01 31.58
C ASN A 579 -1.36 -22.65 32.61
N THR A 580 -2.69 -22.52 32.43
CA THR A 580 -3.68 -23.18 33.29
C THR A 580 -3.49 -24.69 33.30
N VAL A 581 -3.46 -25.32 32.11
CA VAL A 581 -3.27 -26.79 32.01
C VAL A 581 -1.90 -27.20 32.55
N ALA A 582 -0.83 -26.44 32.26
CA ALA A 582 0.49 -26.72 32.78
C ALA A 582 0.55 -26.61 34.31
N GLY A 583 -0.14 -25.61 34.89
CA GLY A 583 -0.25 -25.46 36.36
C GLY A 583 -0.88 -26.68 37.01
N GLU A 584 -1.93 -27.24 36.46
CA GLU A 584 -2.56 -28.48 36.92
C GLU A 584 -1.62 -29.68 36.80
N VAL A 585 -0.94 -29.81 35.64
CA VAL A 585 0.00 -30.96 35.39
C VAL A 585 1.25 -30.89 36.25
N LEU A 586 1.78 -29.69 36.50
CA LEU A 586 3.00 -29.48 37.28
C LEU A 586 2.77 -29.20 38.76
N GLU A 587 1.48 -29.18 39.18
CA GLU A 587 1.05 -28.88 40.57
C GLU A 587 1.66 -27.56 41.06
N CYS A 588 1.50 -26.47 40.27
CA CYS A 588 1.98 -25.13 40.58
C CYS A 588 1.03 -24.03 40.10
N THR A 589 1.26 -22.79 40.51
CA THR A 589 0.45 -21.66 40.05
C THR A 589 0.81 -21.26 38.62
N GLU A 590 -0.13 -20.71 37.87
CA GLU A 590 0.03 -20.28 36.47
C GLU A 590 1.19 -19.28 36.29
N GLU A 591 1.42 -18.42 37.30
CA GLU A 591 2.51 -17.41 37.29
C GLU A 591 3.90 -18.02 37.34
N ASN A 592 4.01 -19.25 37.87
CA ASN A 592 5.27 -19.98 37.95
C ASN A 592 5.56 -20.82 36.69
N ILE A 593 4.65 -20.88 35.73
CA ILE A 593 4.86 -21.61 34.49
C ILE A 593 5.75 -20.81 33.54
N SER A 594 6.88 -21.36 33.15
CA SER A 594 7.66 -20.95 31.99
C SER A 594 7.55 -21.94 30.86
N ILE A 595 7.43 -21.44 29.62
CA ILE A 595 7.55 -22.23 28.39
C ILE A 595 8.62 -21.57 27.54
N GLU A 596 9.72 -22.25 27.36
CA GLU A 596 10.91 -21.75 26.67
C GLU A 596 11.53 -22.83 25.78
N ASN A 597 11.77 -22.52 24.51
CA ASN A 597 12.40 -23.41 23.54
C ASN A 597 11.74 -24.81 23.47
N GLY A 598 10.40 -24.86 23.57
CA GLY A 598 9.64 -26.10 23.55
C GLY A 598 9.70 -26.96 24.82
N LEU A 599 10.13 -26.37 25.93
CA LEU A 599 10.14 -27.00 27.25
C LEU A 599 9.24 -26.22 28.21
N VAL A 600 8.47 -26.91 29.02
CA VAL A 600 7.53 -26.39 30.03
C VAL A 600 8.06 -26.76 31.42
N PHE A 601 8.09 -25.79 32.33
CA PHE A 601 8.60 -26.04 33.68
C PHE A 601 8.05 -25.02 34.70
N ASP A 602 8.03 -25.39 35.96
CA ASP A 602 7.83 -24.49 37.09
C ASP A 602 9.14 -23.76 37.40
N VAL A 603 9.16 -22.42 37.37
CA VAL A 603 10.36 -21.61 37.65
C VAL A 603 10.91 -21.83 39.06
N THR A 604 10.09 -22.33 40.00
CA THR A 604 10.52 -22.66 41.36
C THR A 604 11.19 -24.04 41.44
N LYS A 605 10.97 -24.91 40.42
CA LYS A 605 11.52 -26.27 40.30
C LYS A 605 12.14 -26.50 38.91
N PRO A 606 13.13 -25.72 38.47
CA PRO A 606 13.59 -25.62 37.09
C PRO A 606 14.26 -26.92 36.56
N ASN A 607 14.56 -27.86 37.41
CA ASN A 607 15.16 -29.17 37.05
C ASN A 607 14.14 -30.14 36.46
N TYR A 608 12.84 -29.98 36.72
CA TYR A 608 11.77 -30.76 36.11
C TYR A 608 11.19 -30.04 34.93
N ARG A 609 11.49 -30.57 33.72
CA ARG A 609 11.07 -29.99 32.44
C ARG A 609 10.28 -30.96 31.61
N MET A 610 9.10 -30.60 31.19
CA MET A 610 8.24 -31.38 30.31
C MET A 610 8.37 -30.86 28.86
N PRO A 611 8.45 -31.73 27.84
CA PRO A 611 8.35 -31.31 26.44
C PRO A 611 7.01 -30.62 26.16
N PHE A 612 7.03 -29.55 25.40
CA PHE A 612 5.83 -28.80 25.03
C PHE A 612 4.76 -29.67 24.32
N LYS A 613 5.19 -30.64 23.49
CA LYS A 613 4.29 -31.60 22.84
C LYS A 613 3.45 -32.42 23.85
N ASP A 614 4.00 -32.70 25.01
CA ASP A 614 3.31 -33.47 26.03
C ASP A 614 2.23 -32.60 26.68
N LEU A 615 2.49 -31.30 26.91
CA LEU A 615 1.48 -30.32 27.32
C LEU A 615 0.38 -30.17 26.26
N ALA A 616 0.78 -30.06 24.97
CA ALA A 616 -0.18 -29.98 23.87
C ALA A 616 -1.11 -31.20 23.86
N MET A 617 -0.58 -32.39 24.05
CA MET A 617 -1.36 -33.62 24.16
C MET A 617 -2.29 -33.62 25.40
N GLN A 618 -1.81 -33.11 26.55
CA GLN A 618 -2.62 -32.96 27.75
C GLN A 618 -3.84 -32.07 27.54
N MET A 619 -3.69 -30.97 26.80
CA MET A 619 -4.84 -30.12 26.45
C MET A 619 -5.98 -30.90 25.79
N TYR A 620 -5.67 -31.79 24.85
CA TYR A 620 -6.67 -32.63 24.19
C TYR A 620 -7.27 -33.66 25.16
N GLN A 621 -6.44 -34.26 26.03
CA GLN A 621 -6.87 -35.27 26.97
C GLN A 621 -7.78 -34.74 28.09
N CYS A 622 -7.52 -33.51 28.58
CA CYS A 622 -8.36 -32.87 29.59
C CYS A 622 -9.56 -32.10 28.98
N GLY A 623 -9.71 -32.07 27.64
CA GLY A 623 -10.83 -31.38 26.97
C GLY A 623 -10.66 -29.87 26.90
N ALA A 624 -9.46 -29.33 27.14
CA ALA A 624 -9.19 -27.92 26.94
C ALA A 624 -9.15 -27.57 25.44
N THR A 625 -9.80 -26.47 25.06
CA THR A 625 -9.85 -26.06 23.65
C THR A 625 -8.45 -25.71 23.11
N PRO A 626 -7.95 -26.41 22.06
CA PRO A 626 -6.59 -26.19 21.54
C PRO A 626 -6.53 -25.09 20.51
N SER A 627 -7.51 -24.19 20.44
CA SER A 627 -7.59 -23.12 19.45
C SER A 627 -8.08 -21.82 20.03
N GLU A 628 -7.58 -20.72 19.46
CA GLU A 628 -7.98 -19.36 19.82
C GLU A 628 -8.17 -18.48 18.59
N TYR A 629 -9.02 -17.48 18.76
CA TYR A 629 -9.27 -16.44 17.78
C TYR A 629 -8.83 -15.07 18.33
N GLY A 630 -7.94 -14.41 17.59
CA GLY A 630 -7.55 -13.01 17.83
C GLY A 630 -8.32 -12.08 16.91
N PHE A 631 -8.76 -10.95 17.44
CA PHE A 631 -9.43 -9.92 16.64
C PHE A 631 -9.06 -8.55 17.18
N ILE A 632 -8.56 -7.71 16.29
CA ILE A 632 -8.19 -6.33 16.60
C ILE A 632 -9.04 -5.39 15.76
N LEU A 633 -9.61 -4.40 16.42
CA LEU A 633 -10.23 -3.25 15.83
C LEU A 633 -9.32 -2.05 16.08
N ALA A 634 -8.94 -1.33 15.02
CA ALA A 634 -8.12 -0.13 15.17
C ALA A 634 -8.85 0.91 16.05
N ARG A 635 -8.12 1.53 16.96
CA ARG A 635 -8.66 2.50 17.92
C ARG A 635 -8.96 3.85 17.26
N ARG A 636 -8.22 4.15 16.21
CA ARG A 636 -8.24 5.42 15.46
C ARG A 636 -8.56 5.13 13.99
N GLY A 637 -8.91 6.15 13.25
CA GLY A 637 -9.23 6.01 11.82
C GLY A 637 -10.40 6.89 11.38
N HIS A 638 -10.67 7.98 12.13
CA HIS A 638 -11.76 8.91 11.82
C HIS A 638 -11.24 10.34 11.66
N ALA A 639 -11.82 11.04 10.68
CA ALA A 639 -11.67 12.48 10.52
C ALA A 639 -13.04 13.10 10.24
N ASP A 640 -13.25 14.31 10.70
CA ASP A 640 -14.42 15.11 10.34
C ASP A 640 -14.39 15.43 8.83
N ASP A 641 -15.46 15.13 8.12
CA ASP A 641 -15.51 15.27 6.65
C ASP A 641 -15.41 16.74 6.16
N ASN A 642 -15.76 17.71 6.99
CA ASN A 642 -15.72 19.13 6.63
C ASN A 642 -14.38 19.80 6.90
N THR A 643 -13.77 19.42 8.03
CA THR A 643 -12.52 20.03 8.49
C THR A 643 -11.30 19.16 8.24
N GLY A 644 -11.46 17.85 8.04
CA GLY A 644 -10.36 16.88 7.95
C GLY A 644 -9.60 16.69 9.25
N LEU A 645 -10.12 17.19 10.38
CA LEU A 645 -9.51 17.05 11.70
C LEU A 645 -9.94 15.76 12.38
N GLY A 646 -9.05 15.16 13.14
CA GLY A 646 -9.32 13.95 13.91
C GLY A 646 -8.14 13.02 14.02
N ASP A 647 -8.37 11.89 14.69
CA ASP A 647 -7.41 10.81 14.90
C ASP A 647 -7.46 9.85 13.70
N VAL A 648 -6.74 10.22 12.63
CA VAL A 648 -6.88 9.57 11.31
C VAL A 648 -6.10 8.26 11.17
N TYR A 649 -5.07 8.02 11.96
CA TYR A 649 -4.27 6.81 11.93
C TYR A 649 -4.00 6.28 13.32
N GLU A 650 -3.80 4.96 13.41
CA GLU A 650 -3.45 4.30 14.67
C GLU A 650 -2.14 4.88 15.22
N THR A 651 -1.12 4.97 14.39
CA THR A 651 0.18 5.59 14.67
C THR A 651 0.88 5.95 13.37
N TYR A 652 2.08 6.49 13.48
CA TYR A 652 2.94 6.83 12.33
C TYR A 652 4.30 6.15 12.45
N SER A 653 4.82 5.73 11.29
CA SER A 653 6.23 5.36 11.12
C SER A 653 6.95 6.48 10.36
N PHE A 654 8.26 6.61 10.58
CA PHE A 654 9.05 7.69 10.02
C PHE A 654 10.25 7.17 9.23
N GLY A 655 10.62 7.88 8.16
CA GLY A 655 11.78 7.62 7.35
C GLY A 655 12.64 8.86 7.16
N CYS A 656 13.92 8.65 6.97
CA CYS A 656 14.88 9.69 6.62
C CYS A 656 15.92 9.12 5.65
N ILE A 657 16.14 9.79 4.55
CA ILE A 657 17.19 9.46 3.57
C ILE A 657 18.09 10.67 3.38
N ILE A 658 19.39 10.42 3.38
CA ILE A 658 20.36 11.38 2.84
C ILE A 658 20.94 10.77 1.57
N ALA A 659 20.94 11.55 0.48
CA ALA A 659 21.46 11.15 -0.81
C ALA A 659 22.72 11.95 -1.18
N GLU A 660 23.73 11.28 -1.73
CA GLU A 660 24.85 11.90 -2.41
C GLU A 660 24.69 11.68 -3.91
N VAL A 661 24.77 12.76 -4.68
CA VAL A 661 24.65 12.72 -6.14
C VAL A 661 25.87 13.33 -6.82
N GLU A 662 26.10 12.93 -8.07
CA GLU A 662 26.98 13.59 -9.02
C GLU A 662 26.16 13.96 -10.26
N VAL A 663 26.17 15.23 -10.62
CA VAL A 663 25.45 15.77 -11.78
C VAL A 663 26.43 16.15 -12.85
N ASP A 664 26.30 15.55 -14.03
CA ASP A 664 27.06 15.96 -15.24
C ASP A 664 26.33 17.13 -15.91
N MET A 665 26.91 18.30 -15.80
CA MET A 665 26.34 19.56 -16.30
C MET A 665 26.28 19.64 -17.84
N GLU A 666 27.14 18.89 -18.53
CA GLU A 666 27.18 18.86 -20.01
C GLU A 666 26.18 17.84 -20.58
N MET A 667 25.86 16.81 -19.82
CA MET A 667 25.02 15.73 -20.28
C MET A 667 23.63 15.69 -19.58
N GLY A 668 23.43 16.52 -18.56
CA GLY A 668 22.20 16.49 -17.74
C GLY A 668 22.00 15.18 -16.95
N GLN A 669 23.04 14.34 -16.86
CA GLN A 669 22.96 13.06 -16.16
C GLN A 669 23.08 13.24 -14.65
N VAL A 670 22.19 12.59 -13.89
CA VAL A 670 22.23 12.54 -12.44
C VAL A 670 22.58 11.12 -12.00
N ASP A 671 23.76 10.95 -11.40
CA ASP A 671 24.20 9.69 -10.81
C ASP A 671 24.03 9.76 -9.29
N VAL A 672 23.23 8.86 -8.72
CA VAL A 672 23.12 8.73 -7.26
C VAL A 672 24.27 7.86 -6.78
N LEU A 673 25.22 8.46 -6.06
CA LEU A 673 26.43 7.77 -5.62
C LEU A 673 26.20 6.92 -4.37
N LYS A 674 25.42 7.46 -3.41
CA LYS A 674 25.19 6.80 -2.14
C LYS A 674 23.88 7.25 -1.49
N LEU A 675 23.22 6.31 -0.83
CA LEU A 675 22.05 6.56 0.03
C LEU A 675 22.36 6.14 1.45
N PHE A 676 21.91 6.96 2.42
CA PHE A 676 21.99 6.70 3.86
C PHE A 676 20.56 6.61 4.41
N PRO A 677 19.97 5.41 4.44
CA PRO A 677 18.63 5.23 4.88
C PRO A 677 18.50 5.11 6.39
N GLY A 678 17.37 5.58 6.91
CA GLY A 678 16.96 5.37 8.29
C GLY A 678 15.46 5.24 8.42
N VAL A 679 15.02 4.46 9.41
CA VAL A 679 13.60 4.24 9.74
C VAL A 679 13.36 4.30 11.24
N ALA A 680 12.22 4.87 11.65
CA ALA A 680 11.67 4.75 12.98
C ALA A 680 10.31 4.05 12.86
N ALA A 681 10.28 2.76 13.23
CA ALA A 681 9.16 1.87 12.95
C ALA A 681 8.89 0.88 14.11
N GLY A 682 9.06 1.36 15.35
CA GLY A 682 8.90 0.53 16.53
C GLY A 682 9.96 -0.56 16.62
N LYS A 683 9.62 -1.66 17.28
CA LYS A 683 10.52 -2.82 17.39
C LYS A 683 10.82 -3.42 16.03
N ILE A 684 12.10 -3.59 15.73
CA ILE A 684 12.54 -4.29 14.52
C ILE A 684 12.39 -5.79 14.76
N LEU A 685 11.39 -6.39 14.11
CA LEU A 685 11.07 -7.82 14.31
C LEU A 685 12.08 -8.75 13.65
N GLN A 686 12.51 -8.40 12.42
CA GLN A 686 13.48 -9.18 11.64
C GLN A 686 14.38 -8.24 10.84
N PRO A 687 15.62 -8.01 11.26
CA PRO A 687 16.51 -7.00 10.67
C PRO A 687 16.76 -7.16 9.16
N GLU A 688 16.96 -8.38 8.65
CA GLU A 688 17.22 -8.61 7.22
C GLU A 688 15.98 -8.42 6.34
N VAL A 689 14.78 -8.71 6.84
CA VAL A 689 13.54 -8.40 6.10
C VAL A 689 13.34 -6.88 6.02
N VAL A 690 13.61 -6.16 7.11
CA VAL A 690 13.55 -4.68 7.12
C VAL A 690 14.59 -4.12 6.15
N ARG A 691 15.82 -4.63 6.11
CA ARG A 691 16.85 -4.25 5.13
C ARG A 691 16.36 -4.47 3.69
N GLY A 692 15.73 -5.62 3.42
CA GLY A 692 15.16 -5.93 2.11
C GLY A 692 14.07 -4.93 1.69
N GLN A 693 13.17 -4.54 2.62
CA GLN A 693 12.15 -3.54 2.36
C GLN A 693 12.76 -2.14 2.09
N ILE A 694 13.73 -1.72 2.89
CA ILE A 694 14.45 -0.45 2.69
C ILE A 694 15.12 -0.41 1.32
N ASN A 695 15.86 -1.46 0.95
CA ASN A 695 16.55 -1.52 -0.35
C ASN A 695 15.56 -1.46 -1.51
N GLY A 696 14.49 -2.26 -1.48
CA GLY A 696 13.45 -2.25 -2.50
C GLY A 696 12.75 -0.88 -2.62
N CYS A 697 12.46 -0.22 -1.50
CA CYS A 697 11.91 1.12 -1.46
C CYS A 697 12.87 2.17 -2.05
N CYS A 698 14.18 2.05 -1.79
CA CYS A 698 15.18 2.94 -2.38
C CYS A 698 15.23 2.79 -3.90
N VAL A 699 15.13 1.55 -4.44
CA VAL A 699 15.06 1.31 -5.89
C VAL A 699 13.83 1.99 -6.50
N LEU A 700 12.65 1.73 -5.93
CA LEU A 700 11.40 2.34 -6.40
C LEU A 700 11.44 3.88 -6.35
N GLY A 701 12.05 4.43 -5.28
CA GLY A 701 12.21 5.87 -5.12
C GLY A 701 13.22 6.47 -6.12
N LEU A 702 14.31 5.75 -6.43
CA LEU A 702 15.28 6.12 -7.44
C LEU A 702 14.61 6.19 -8.83
N GLY A 703 13.86 5.14 -9.19
CA GLY A 703 13.10 5.09 -10.43
C GLY A 703 12.11 6.25 -10.54
N TYR A 704 11.34 6.51 -9.48
CA TYR A 704 10.39 7.64 -9.44
C TYR A 704 11.07 9.01 -9.54
N ALA A 705 12.29 9.12 -9.00
CA ALA A 705 13.06 10.36 -9.09
C ALA A 705 13.59 10.64 -10.49
N LEU A 706 14.07 9.61 -11.23
CA LEU A 706 14.96 9.82 -12.38
C LEU A 706 14.54 9.13 -13.68
N THR A 707 13.93 7.93 -13.65
CA THR A 707 13.82 7.09 -14.84
C THR A 707 12.42 6.61 -15.18
N GLU A 708 11.57 6.41 -14.18
CA GLU A 708 10.24 5.83 -14.36
C GLU A 708 9.19 6.90 -14.70
N ALA A 709 9.09 7.26 -15.98
CA ALA A 709 8.07 8.16 -16.49
C ALA A 709 6.99 7.40 -17.27
N VAL A 710 5.72 7.62 -16.97
CA VAL A 710 4.61 7.16 -17.82
C VAL A 710 4.35 8.21 -18.89
N VAL A 711 4.75 7.91 -20.14
CA VAL A 711 4.54 8.78 -21.29
C VAL A 711 3.21 8.49 -21.93
N ARG A 712 2.36 9.52 -22.08
CA ARG A 712 1.02 9.40 -22.67
C ARG A 712 0.82 10.38 -23.79
N GLU A 713 0.07 9.95 -24.80
CA GLU A 713 -0.47 10.80 -25.84
C GLU A 713 -1.95 10.49 -26.03
N LYS A 714 -2.81 11.49 -25.88
CA LYS A 714 -4.26 11.35 -25.99
C LYS A 714 -4.83 10.17 -25.17
N GLY A 715 -4.38 10.02 -23.93
CA GLY A 715 -4.79 8.97 -23.00
C GLY A 715 -4.14 7.60 -23.24
N LYS A 716 -3.42 7.40 -24.36
CA LYS A 716 -2.72 6.15 -24.66
C LYS A 716 -1.29 6.17 -24.09
N MET A 717 -0.92 5.15 -23.35
CA MET A 717 0.47 4.96 -22.90
C MET A 717 1.36 4.56 -24.09
N LEU A 718 2.48 5.27 -24.28
CA LEU A 718 3.39 5.05 -25.39
C LEU A 718 4.52 4.08 -25.02
N ASN A 719 5.01 4.11 -23.79
CA ASN A 719 6.10 3.29 -23.30
C ASN A 719 5.59 2.08 -22.48
N GLY A 720 4.77 1.25 -23.09
CA GLY A 720 4.10 0.10 -22.45
C GLY A 720 4.90 -1.20 -22.45
N SER A 721 6.23 -1.14 -22.34
CA SER A 721 7.10 -2.33 -22.27
C SER A 721 8.30 -2.07 -21.37
N LEU A 722 8.96 -3.14 -20.90
CA LEU A 722 10.19 -3.02 -20.10
C LEU A 722 11.41 -2.50 -20.89
N THR A 723 11.31 -2.40 -22.22
CA THR A 723 12.35 -1.76 -23.05
C THR A 723 12.25 -0.24 -23.05
N ASP A 724 11.04 0.29 -22.82
CA ASP A 724 10.74 1.71 -22.95
C ASP A 724 10.39 2.37 -21.60
N TYR A 725 9.88 1.58 -20.65
CA TYR A 725 9.64 1.98 -19.27
C TYR A 725 10.84 1.54 -18.42
N LEU A 726 11.71 2.50 -18.11
CA LEU A 726 13.03 2.23 -17.55
C LEU A 726 13.00 2.06 -16.03
N ILE A 727 12.89 0.81 -15.59
CA ILE A 727 13.06 0.45 -14.18
C ILE A 727 14.57 0.42 -13.88
N PRO A 728 15.05 0.96 -12.75
CA PRO A 728 16.43 0.86 -12.34
C PRO A 728 16.91 -0.61 -12.29
N THR A 729 18.02 -0.88 -12.94
CA THR A 729 18.70 -2.18 -12.88
C THR A 729 19.69 -2.24 -11.73
N ILE A 730 20.32 -3.40 -11.50
CA ILE A 730 21.36 -3.54 -10.48
C ILE A 730 22.58 -2.63 -10.75
N GLN A 731 22.80 -2.23 -12.00
CA GLN A 731 23.88 -1.32 -12.39
C GLN A 731 23.59 0.14 -12.06
N ASP A 732 22.31 0.50 -12.01
CA ASP A 732 21.86 1.86 -11.67
C ASP A 732 21.79 2.07 -10.15
N MET A 733 21.93 0.99 -9.38
CA MET A 733 21.78 1.04 -7.93
C MET A 733 22.95 1.75 -7.25
N PRO A 734 22.68 2.79 -6.46
CA PRO A 734 23.69 3.45 -5.65
C PRO A 734 24.20 2.52 -4.53
N LYS A 735 25.33 2.87 -3.96
CA LYS A 735 25.75 2.24 -2.71
C LYS A 735 24.78 2.60 -1.59
N ILE A 736 24.04 1.62 -1.09
CA ILE A 736 23.17 1.80 0.07
C ILE A 736 23.97 1.49 1.33
N ALA A 737 24.06 2.49 2.24
CA ALA A 737 24.67 2.29 3.56
C ALA A 737 23.80 1.36 4.43
N ASP A 738 24.37 0.74 5.46
CA ASP A 738 23.56 0.07 6.48
C ASP A 738 22.56 1.07 7.06
N TYR A 739 21.32 0.63 7.21
CA TYR A 739 20.25 1.51 7.69
C TYR A 739 20.41 1.86 9.18
N VAL A 740 19.90 3.03 9.55
CA VAL A 740 19.71 3.43 10.93
C VAL A 740 18.31 3.00 11.36
N ALA A 741 18.19 2.35 12.50
CA ALA A 741 16.89 2.01 13.09
C ALA A 741 16.73 2.71 14.44
N VAL A 742 15.62 3.44 14.60
CA VAL A 742 15.16 3.97 15.87
C VAL A 742 13.95 3.17 16.30
N GLU A 743 14.07 2.41 17.38
CA GLU A 743 12.97 1.62 17.94
C GLU A 743 12.04 2.51 18.78
N ASP A 744 11.15 3.23 18.10
CA ASP A 744 10.12 4.07 18.71
C ASP A 744 8.82 3.28 18.92
N GLU A 745 8.85 2.34 19.86
CA GLU A 745 7.80 1.35 20.10
C GLU A 745 6.41 1.96 20.29
N TYR A 746 5.39 1.31 19.68
CA TYR A 746 4.01 1.70 19.85
C TYR A 746 3.32 0.83 20.91
N LYS A 747 2.90 1.45 22.00
CA LYS A 747 2.40 0.78 23.21
C LYS A 747 1.13 -0.10 23.02
N TYR A 748 0.48 -0.05 21.85
CA TYR A 748 -0.75 -0.81 21.57
C TYR A 748 -0.56 -1.87 20.48
N SER A 749 0.62 -2.00 19.91
CA SER A 749 0.90 -3.04 18.90
C SER A 749 1.70 -4.20 19.47
N GLY A 750 1.58 -5.37 18.83
CA GLY A 750 2.35 -6.55 19.19
C GLY A 750 3.86 -6.25 19.19
N PHE A 751 4.53 -6.46 20.31
CA PHE A 751 5.95 -6.16 20.52
C PHE A 751 6.35 -4.70 20.26
N GLY A 752 5.41 -3.78 20.20
CA GLY A 752 5.69 -2.37 19.89
C GLY A 752 6.04 -2.09 18.42
N ALA A 753 5.90 -3.08 17.53
CA ALA A 753 6.30 -2.97 16.13
C ALA A 753 5.34 -2.10 15.31
N LYS A 754 5.90 -1.39 14.31
CA LYS A 754 5.18 -0.60 13.31
C LYS A 754 5.61 -1.05 11.90
N GLY A 755 4.87 -0.64 10.87
CA GLY A 755 5.22 -0.99 9.51
C GLY A 755 6.36 -0.15 8.92
N VAL A 756 7.12 -0.70 7.95
CA VAL A 756 8.26 -0.02 7.31
C VAL A 756 8.19 0.04 5.78
N GLY A 757 7.22 -0.65 5.17
CA GLY A 757 7.23 -0.99 3.74
C GLY A 757 7.10 0.17 2.74
N GLU A 758 6.96 1.42 3.17
CA GLU A 758 6.71 2.56 2.28
C GLU A 758 7.62 3.77 2.54
N LEU A 759 8.28 3.81 3.69
CA LEU A 759 8.98 5.01 4.18
C LEU A 759 10.11 5.48 3.26
N CYS A 760 11.01 4.57 2.90
CA CYS A 760 12.20 4.93 2.10
C CYS A 760 11.84 5.25 0.64
N LEU A 761 10.77 4.67 0.08
CA LEU A 761 10.25 5.09 -1.22
C LEU A 761 9.82 6.56 -1.21
N ILE A 762 9.14 6.99 -0.13
CA ILE A 762 8.69 8.38 -0.02
C ILE A 762 9.90 9.32 0.08
N ALA A 763 10.86 9.02 0.95
CA ALA A 763 11.98 9.90 1.26
C ALA A 763 13.08 9.95 0.16
N THR A 764 13.28 8.86 -0.59
CA THR A 764 14.39 8.76 -1.57
C THR A 764 14.32 9.83 -2.69
N PRO A 765 13.19 10.01 -3.41
CA PRO A 765 13.14 11.01 -4.47
C PRO A 765 13.34 12.43 -3.93
N LEU A 766 12.89 12.70 -2.71
CA LEU A 766 13.00 14.01 -2.06
C LEU A 766 14.47 14.33 -1.73
N ALA A 767 15.19 13.35 -1.19
CA ALA A 767 16.63 13.47 -0.91
C ALA A 767 17.43 13.69 -2.20
N ILE A 768 17.08 13.00 -3.29
CA ILE A 768 17.75 13.14 -4.60
C ILE A 768 17.51 14.55 -5.17
N VAL A 769 16.27 15.04 -5.20
CA VAL A 769 15.95 16.39 -5.70
C VAL A 769 16.70 17.47 -4.93
N ASN A 770 16.74 17.37 -3.60
CA ASN A 770 17.46 18.32 -2.75
C ASN A 770 19.00 18.20 -2.93
N ALA A 771 19.52 16.99 -3.20
CA ALA A 771 20.93 16.79 -3.50
C ALA A 771 21.34 17.37 -4.88
N VAL A 772 20.45 17.26 -5.87
CA VAL A 772 20.66 17.87 -7.19
C VAL A 772 20.71 19.39 -7.07
N TYR A 773 19.84 20.00 -6.27
CA TYR A 773 19.91 21.42 -5.97
C TYR A 773 21.26 21.81 -5.32
N ASP A 774 21.72 21.05 -4.33
CA ASP A 774 22.98 21.32 -3.66
C ASP A 774 24.18 21.24 -4.62
N ALA A 775 24.11 20.32 -5.61
CA ALA A 775 25.14 20.18 -6.65
C ALA A 775 25.11 21.34 -7.66
N THR A 776 23.93 21.79 -8.05
CA THR A 776 23.75 22.60 -9.27
C THR A 776 23.33 24.04 -8.99
N GLY A 777 22.69 24.31 -7.87
CA GLY A 777 22.02 25.57 -7.56
C GLY A 777 20.66 25.75 -8.27
N VAL A 778 20.22 24.76 -9.05
CA VAL A 778 18.96 24.80 -9.78
C VAL A 778 17.93 23.90 -9.07
N ARG A 779 16.74 24.46 -8.80
CA ARG A 779 15.63 23.71 -8.18
C ARG A 779 14.68 23.17 -9.23
N PHE A 780 14.41 21.88 -9.10
CA PHE A 780 13.42 21.19 -9.91
C PHE A 780 12.15 20.96 -9.08
N HIS A 781 11.00 21.17 -9.71
CA HIS A 781 9.70 21.12 -9.08
C HIS A 781 8.81 20.01 -9.66
N GLU A 782 9.36 19.18 -10.53
CA GLU A 782 8.65 18.08 -11.20
C GLU A 782 9.38 16.75 -11.01
N LEU A 783 8.62 15.65 -10.94
CA LEU A 783 9.11 14.28 -10.96
C LEU A 783 8.52 13.51 -12.14
N PRO A 784 9.30 12.63 -12.77
CA PRO A 784 10.75 12.42 -12.57
C PRO A 784 11.60 13.59 -13.12
N LEU A 785 12.81 13.75 -12.60
CA LEU A 785 13.83 14.65 -13.14
C LEU A 785 14.34 14.08 -14.45
N ARG A 786 13.82 14.55 -15.56
CA ARG A 786 14.28 14.08 -16.87
C ARG A 786 15.66 14.67 -17.18
N ARG A 787 16.48 13.87 -17.84
CA ARG A 787 17.84 14.26 -18.24
C ARG A 787 17.85 15.56 -19.05
N GLU A 788 16.88 15.72 -19.93
CA GLU A 788 16.68 16.92 -20.75
C GLU A 788 16.40 18.17 -19.91
N ASP A 789 15.55 18.03 -18.89
CA ASP A 789 15.19 19.17 -18.01
C ASP A 789 16.43 19.63 -17.23
N VAL A 790 17.25 18.70 -16.76
CA VAL A 790 18.52 19.00 -16.09
C VAL A 790 19.49 19.66 -17.08
N PHE A 791 19.66 19.12 -18.29
CA PHE A 791 20.54 19.65 -19.31
C PHE A 791 20.18 21.09 -19.71
N PHE A 792 18.91 21.34 -20.06
CA PHE A 792 18.48 22.67 -20.53
C PHE A 792 18.51 23.72 -19.41
N SER A 793 18.34 23.33 -18.14
CA SER A 793 18.42 24.29 -17.03
C SER A 793 19.77 24.98 -16.83
N PHE A 794 20.85 24.52 -17.51
CA PHE A 794 22.19 25.11 -17.45
C PHE A 794 22.56 25.91 -18.72
N GLN A 795 21.64 25.93 -19.71
CA GLN A 795 21.86 26.66 -20.94
C GLN A 795 21.21 28.07 -20.93
N GLU A 796 20.34 28.30 -19.98
CA GLU A 796 19.73 29.60 -19.68
C GLU A 796 20.62 30.38 -18.68
#